data_6e936de4ee52723a64fa7ebbecd8326b
#
_entry.id   6e936de4ee52723a64fa7ebbecd8326b
#
_cell.length_a   1.000
_cell.length_b   1.000
_cell.length_c   1.000
_cell.angle_alpha   90.00
_cell.angle_beta   90.00
_cell.angle_gamma   90.00
#
_symmetry.space_group_name_H-M   'P 1'
#
loop_
_entity.id
_entity.type
_entity.pdbx_description
1 polymer ?
#
loop_
_entity_poly.entity_id
_entity_poly.type
_entity_poly.pdbx_seq_one_letter_code
_entity_poly.pdbx_strand_id
1 'polypeptide(L)'
;MKKQRKRIYTALLCTCFLFSTASVPVSAAGTEQEEMTTLSNRSGEAEVSTKNELTSALGDSSISKITLKQDIVISDTLTVNRAVTLDLNGFVLRMTEKDSVIKVEQGGELTIADSNKNKEHKFAQPSGGLSAGLWELNSNGSETVNGGIITGGKAEKGGGVYVAPGGKLNMTGGSIVGCQARYGGGVYLDNNDQTGEPSEFTMTSRSIIGCTASDYGGGVAVNPKCTFTMNNGSAVRSCTARLGGGVYTNNNGTNGPGVFTLHNGAILSCKADSWGGGVYNEGSFIMEDGTIKNCTAEWNWLSSGGVFNHREFTMSGGAIGEENKTDKSHVYNNSFTSAIFTISDDATIYTNVANDSRLNADGGEIFGDVTNAVYSEYGAVIAGTEGAADSTKFSGAVTNNETGTIAGGTFTHTVTNNVNTVTNNGGTILGGDFSKASLSGKLVITFDPNNEGNSSEGNSSKQKVVWSKEGTPLEVPTTEPTKEGHTFEGWYYDNNGVNTKWDFKTDRARYTMTLTAKWKANTSSSSGGGGGGTTYYTLTFETNGGDSIQAIRAARGKTLDLSAYTPMRDGYDFGGWYADKDLTQRITEIKLSGSKTVYADWKKREPDEPDAVKNPFADVNAGDWFYRDVLFSYEKGLMSGMDAAAFAPYANTTRAQIAVIFYRMEGSPAVEGENSFADVVRGSGTAWFYDAVTWAQQNGIMGGYSNSSFAPNDPITREQLAAIFYRYAQYKGYDTTQGGMAIREFGDYESISDYAMGAMAWAVNTGLVKGDSNLLYPKGTATRAELAALLHRFVENGMK
;
A
#
# COMPACT_ATOMS: atom_id res chain seq x y z
N MET A 1 -34.41 46.56 6.02
CA MET A 1 -33.94 47.84 6.61
C MET A 1 -32.44 47.65 6.85
N LYS A 2 -31.56 48.14 6.00
CA LYS A 2 -30.78 49.41 6.12
C LYS A 2 -30.04 49.43 7.48
N LYS A 3 -28.74 49.56 7.61
CA LYS A 3 -27.68 50.36 6.93
C LYS A 3 -26.31 49.86 7.38
N GLN A 4 -25.33 49.63 6.56
CA GLN A 4 -24.27 50.54 6.06
C GLN A 4 -23.19 50.96 7.08
N ARG A 5 -21.97 50.48 6.74
CA ARG A 5 -20.70 51.20 6.53
C ARG A 5 -20.19 52.19 7.58
N LYS A 6 -18.92 52.01 8.02
CA LYS A 6 -17.85 52.96 7.64
C LYS A 6 -16.47 52.50 8.08
N ARG A 7 -15.51 52.59 7.14
CA ARG A 7 -14.06 52.67 7.34
C ARG A 7 -13.70 53.99 8.03
N ILE A 8 -12.65 54.03 8.89
CA ILE A 8 -11.81 55.21 9.07
C ILE A 8 -10.37 54.76 9.27
N TYR A 9 -9.50 55.29 8.43
CA TYR A 9 -8.04 55.44 8.57
C TYR A 9 -7.72 56.59 9.51
N THR A 10 -6.59 56.54 10.25
CA THR A 10 -5.68 57.64 10.63
C THR A 10 -4.55 57.01 11.46
N ALA A 11 -3.34 56.88 11.08
CA ALA A 11 -2.24 57.78 10.79
C ALA A 11 -1.74 58.59 12.00
N LEU A 12 -0.50 58.31 12.34
CA LEU A 12 0.56 59.17 12.88
C LEU A 12 0.34 59.88 14.22
N LEU A 13 1.27 59.68 15.17
CA LEU A 13 2.13 60.75 15.67
C LEU A 13 3.36 60.26 16.45
N CYS A 14 4.54 60.64 15.96
CA CYS A 14 5.80 60.75 16.69
C CYS A 14 5.69 61.62 17.91
N THR A 15 6.33 61.23 19.01
CA THR A 15 6.84 62.17 19.97
C THR A 15 8.25 61.79 20.41
N CYS A 16 9.19 62.55 19.93
CA CYS A 16 10.54 62.68 20.46
C CYS A 16 10.47 63.28 21.87
N PHE A 17 11.27 62.77 22.79
CA PHE A 17 11.78 63.59 23.88
C PHE A 17 13.29 63.46 23.92
N LEU A 18 13.92 64.62 23.76
CA LEU A 18 15.34 64.92 23.86
C LEU A 18 15.75 65.29 25.31
N PHE A 19 17.01 65.20 25.53
CA PHE A 19 17.91 65.79 26.60
C PHE A 19 18.17 64.91 27.79
N SER A 20 19.41 64.66 28.07
CA SER A 20 20.49 65.70 28.30
C SER A 20 21.89 65.15 28.08
N THR A 21 22.73 66.02 27.57
CA THR A 21 24.18 65.91 27.37
C THR A 21 24.92 65.96 28.69
N ALA A 22 25.89 65.01 28.86
CA ALA A 22 27.03 65.28 29.71
C ALA A 22 28.29 64.83 28.97
N SER A 23 29.09 65.78 28.56
CA SER A 23 30.40 65.64 27.98
C SER A 23 31.44 65.39 29.04
N VAL A 24 32.30 64.35 28.85
CA VAL A 24 33.66 64.25 29.40
C VAL A 24 34.49 63.31 28.56
N PRO A 25 35.82 63.34 28.55
CA PRO A 25 36.55 63.71 27.37
C PRO A 25 37.22 62.52 26.67
N VAL A 26 37.67 62.82 25.45
CA VAL A 26 38.50 61.91 24.62
C VAL A 26 39.84 61.61 25.32
N SER A 27 40.14 60.34 25.53
CA SER A 27 41.50 59.82 25.78
C SER A 27 41.73 58.64 24.87
N ALA A 28 42.70 58.81 24.04
CA ALA A 28 43.53 57.97 23.22
C ALA A 28 43.22 56.46 23.05
N ALA A 29 43.23 56.08 21.78
CA ALA A 29 43.52 54.83 21.20
C ALA A 29 44.09 53.74 22.14
N GLY A 30 43.30 52.72 22.41
CA GLY A 30 43.70 51.40 22.84
C GLY A 30 43.17 50.41 21.84
N THR A 31 44.05 49.74 21.17
CA THR A 31 43.79 48.55 20.36
C THR A 31 43.03 47.51 21.20
N GLU A 32 41.74 47.28 20.90
CA GLU A 32 41.04 46.10 21.40
C GLU A 32 41.67 44.89 20.76
N GLN A 33 42.59 44.25 21.48
CA GLN A 33 42.90 42.84 21.37
C GLN A 33 41.63 42.13 21.89
N GLU A 34 40.90 41.50 20.98
CA GLU A 34 39.97 40.43 21.35
C GLU A 34 40.80 39.42 22.14
N GLU A 35 40.53 39.33 23.45
CA GLU A 35 40.94 38.17 24.24
C GLU A 35 40.24 36.94 23.61
N MET A 36 40.98 36.27 22.76
CA MET A 36 40.72 34.88 22.42
C MET A 36 40.82 34.09 23.72
N THR A 37 39.68 33.88 24.39
CA THR A 37 39.55 32.90 25.47
C THR A 37 40.07 31.59 24.95
N THR A 38 41.24 31.19 25.38
CA THR A 38 41.82 29.88 25.08
C THR A 38 40.88 28.82 25.59
N LEU A 39 40.21 28.11 24.62
CA LEU A 39 39.54 26.86 24.86
C LEU A 39 40.40 25.99 25.75
N SER A 40 39.93 25.58 26.92
CA SER A 40 40.65 24.67 27.81
C SER A 40 40.62 23.28 27.20
N ASN A 41 41.57 23.01 26.31
CA ASN A 41 41.69 21.75 25.59
C ASN A 41 42.33 20.68 26.50
N ARG A 42 41.49 19.77 27.04
CA ARG A 42 41.93 18.38 27.17
C ARG A 42 42.04 17.85 25.74
N SER A 43 43.11 17.15 25.38
CA SER A 43 43.35 16.72 24.01
C SER A 43 42.10 16.07 23.39
N GLY A 44 41.50 16.72 22.38
CA GLY A 44 40.35 16.23 21.65
C GLY A 44 38.93 16.60 22.14
N GLU A 45 38.81 17.42 23.23
CA GLU A 45 37.53 17.87 23.76
C GLU A 45 37.44 19.39 23.82
N ALA A 46 36.28 19.98 23.56
CA ALA A 46 36.02 21.41 23.70
C ALA A 46 34.76 21.65 24.55
N GLU A 47 34.81 22.63 25.44
CA GLU A 47 33.66 23.20 26.14
C GLU A 47 33.27 24.51 25.48
N VAL A 48 31.98 24.69 25.13
CA VAL A 48 31.49 25.85 24.36
C VAL A 48 30.32 26.51 25.03
N SER A 49 30.26 27.82 24.99
CA SER A 49 29.23 28.67 25.58
C SER A 49 28.54 29.57 24.53
N THR A 50 29.17 29.75 23.38
CA THR A 50 28.64 30.66 22.33
C THR A 50 28.54 29.95 20.99
N LYS A 51 27.74 30.54 20.09
CA LYS A 51 27.62 30.09 18.70
C LYS A 51 28.98 30.06 18.00
N ASN A 52 29.80 31.09 18.18
CA ASN A 52 31.11 31.20 17.53
C ASN A 52 32.08 30.10 18.01
N GLU A 53 32.14 29.84 19.31
CA GLU A 53 32.90 28.73 19.87
C GLU A 53 32.43 27.37 19.34
N LEU A 54 31.11 27.15 19.28
CA LEU A 54 30.52 25.92 18.76
C LEU A 54 30.86 25.72 17.27
N THR A 55 30.73 26.76 16.46
CA THR A 55 31.08 26.71 15.04
C THR A 55 32.57 26.47 14.82
N SER A 56 33.45 27.15 15.60
CA SER A 56 34.88 26.92 15.55
C SER A 56 35.25 25.48 15.94
N ALA A 57 34.66 24.97 17.01
CA ALA A 57 34.91 23.59 17.47
C ALA A 57 34.43 22.54 16.47
N LEU A 58 33.30 22.76 15.78
CA LEU A 58 32.83 21.89 14.72
C LEU A 58 33.80 21.88 13.52
N GLY A 59 34.46 23.01 13.22
CA GLY A 59 35.45 23.14 12.15
C GLY A 59 36.82 22.59 12.48
N ASP A 60 37.16 22.41 13.76
CA ASP A 60 38.46 21.93 14.21
C ASP A 60 38.53 20.39 14.23
N SER A 61 39.28 19.82 13.28
CA SER A 61 39.45 18.38 13.15
C SER A 61 40.11 17.67 14.33
N SER A 62 40.77 18.42 15.22
CA SER A 62 41.41 17.89 16.45
C SER A 62 40.41 17.64 17.57
N ILE A 63 39.18 18.22 17.48
CA ILE A 63 38.14 18.11 18.51
C ILE A 63 37.16 17.02 18.13
N SER A 64 37.11 15.93 18.91
CA SER A 64 36.20 14.81 18.72
C SER A 64 34.92 14.92 19.56
N LYS A 65 34.96 15.71 20.66
CA LYS A 65 33.81 15.93 21.54
C LYS A 65 33.63 17.40 21.86
N ILE A 66 32.41 17.90 21.72
CA ILE A 66 32.01 19.26 22.05
C ILE A 66 30.92 19.19 23.13
N THR A 67 31.13 19.91 24.25
CA THR A 67 30.18 19.92 25.36
C THR A 67 29.64 21.34 25.58
N LEU A 68 28.31 21.49 25.56
CA LEU A 68 27.69 22.77 25.85
C LEU A 68 27.79 23.12 27.33
N LYS A 69 28.03 24.38 27.66
CA LYS A 69 28.12 24.94 29.03
C LYS A 69 26.94 25.86 29.35
N GLN A 70 26.18 26.27 28.35
CA GLN A 70 24.95 27.04 28.48
C GLN A 70 24.03 26.85 27.28
N ASP A 71 22.86 27.42 27.34
CA ASP A 71 21.92 27.45 26.21
C ASP A 71 22.50 28.30 25.07
N ILE A 72 22.53 27.76 23.86
CA ILE A 72 23.08 28.43 22.66
C ILE A 72 21.93 28.70 21.67
N VAL A 73 21.86 29.97 21.26
CA VAL A 73 20.94 30.39 20.18
C VAL A 73 21.75 30.58 18.91
N ILE A 74 21.25 30.03 17.81
CA ILE A 74 21.84 30.09 16.49
C ILE A 74 20.86 30.67 15.47
N SER A 75 21.42 31.35 14.46
CA SER A 75 20.67 31.92 13.31
C SER A 75 20.98 31.22 11.99
N ASP A 76 22.02 30.39 11.96
CA ASP A 76 22.45 29.64 10.78
C ASP A 76 22.61 28.18 11.13
N THR A 77 22.40 27.32 10.16
CA THR A 77 22.55 25.86 10.29
C THR A 77 23.97 25.47 10.66
N LEU A 78 24.12 24.67 11.70
CA LEU A 78 25.39 24.06 12.07
C LEU A 78 25.74 22.92 11.13
N THR A 79 26.87 22.94 10.49
CA THR A 79 27.31 21.92 9.54
C THR A 79 28.29 20.96 10.16
N VAL A 80 28.07 19.67 9.99
CA VAL A 80 28.91 18.57 10.46
C VAL A 80 29.39 17.77 9.26
N ASN A 81 30.70 17.80 8.97
CA ASN A 81 31.30 17.12 7.81
C ASN A 81 32.37 16.08 8.20
N ARG A 82 32.43 15.71 9.47
CA ARG A 82 33.35 14.75 10.06
C ARG A 82 32.71 14.03 11.25
N ALA A 83 33.37 13.05 11.81
CA ALA A 83 32.93 12.41 13.04
C ALA A 83 33.14 13.36 14.26
N VAL A 84 32.04 13.63 15.00
CA VAL A 84 32.03 14.46 16.19
C VAL A 84 30.90 14.11 17.13
N THR A 85 31.14 14.16 18.43
CA THR A 85 30.13 14.07 19.47
C THR A 85 29.73 15.46 19.96
N LEU A 86 28.48 15.83 19.90
CA LEU A 86 27.89 17.02 20.51
C LEU A 86 27.16 16.62 21.79
N ASP A 87 27.75 16.87 22.93
CA ASP A 87 27.16 16.66 24.24
C ASP A 87 26.38 17.91 24.66
N LEU A 88 25.05 17.81 24.63
CA LEU A 88 24.16 18.91 25.00
C LEU A 88 24.24 19.25 26.50
N ASN A 89 24.72 18.33 27.36
CA ASN A 89 24.92 18.53 28.78
C ASN A 89 23.73 19.21 29.50
N GLY A 90 22.51 18.85 29.10
CA GLY A 90 21.29 19.43 29.67
C GLY A 90 20.92 20.81 29.12
N PHE A 91 21.67 21.38 28.18
CA PHE A 91 21.42 22.71 27.63
C PHE A 91 20.63 22.68 26.34
N VAL A 92 20.10 23.83 25.94
CA VAL A 92 19.29 24.03 24.77
C VAL A 92 20.11 24.58 23.62
N LEU A 93 20.07 23.90 22.47
CA LEU A 93 20.52 24.43 21.20
C LEU A 93 19.30 24.85 20.37
N ARG A 94 19.13 26.16 20.18
CA ARG A 94 17.92 26.72 19.56
C ARG A 94 18.21 27.50 18.28
N MET A 95 17.53 27.13 17.20
CA MET A 95 17.47 27.90 15.96
C MET A 95 16.40 29.01 16.05
N THR A 96 16.70 30.20 15.51
CA THR A 96 15.75 31.32 15.43
C THR A 96 15.27 31.61 14.01
N GLU A 97 16.06 31.24 13.02
CA GLU A 97 15.76 31.47 11.61
C GLU A 97 15.08 30.25 10.95
N LYS A 98 14.70 30.44 9.67
CA LYS A 98 14.04 29.40 8.90
C LYS A 98 15.05 28.48 8.23
N ASP A 99 15.59 27.56 8.99
CA ASP A 99 16.51 26.52 8.50
C ASP A 99 16.54 25.33 9.46
N SER A 100 17.26 24.25 9.08
CA SER A 100 17.59 23.12 9.96
C SER A 100 18.52 23.58 11.09
N VAL A 101 18.36 23.02 12.29
CA VAL A 101 19.31 23.32 13.37
C VAL A 101 20.70 22.78 13.04
N ILE A 102 20.76 21.53 12.58
CA ILE A 102 22.01 20.85 12.23
C ILE A 102 21.87 20.19 10.86
N LYS A 103 22.94 20.28 10.06
CA LYS A 103 23.11 19.53 8.82
C LYS A 103 24.32 18.61 8.94
N VAL A 104 24.11 17.30 8.77
CA VAL A 104 25.17 16.30 8.67
C VAL A 104 25.48 16.09 7.19
N GLU A 105 26.66 16.50 6.75
CA GLU A 105 27.08 16.41 5.36
C GLU A 105 27.57 15.00 4.99
N GLN A 106 27.82 14.77 3.72
CA GLN A 106 28.44 13.53 3.23
C GLN A 106 29.76 13.25 3.96
N GLY A 107 29.90 12.04 4.50
CA GLY A 107 31.06 11.63 5.30
C GLY A 107 31.10 12.20 6.72
N GLY A 108 30.14 13.05 7.09
CA GLY A 108 29.92 13.50 8.46
C GLY A 108 29.29 12.43 9.32
N GLU A 109 29.67 12.32 10.56
CA GLU A 109 29.07 11.46 11.57
C GLU A 109 28.82 12.26 12.85
N LEU A 110 27.55 12.60 13.11
CA LEU A 110 27.17 13.31 14.32
C LEU A 110 26.64 12.35 15.38
N THR A 111 27.26 12.36 16.55
CA THR A 111 26.68 11.74 17.75
C THR A 111 26.11 12.83 18.67
N ILE A 112 24.80 12.87 18.85
CA ILE A 112 24.15 13.69 19.86
C ILE A 112 24.17 12.93 21.19
N ALA A 113 24.77 13.50 22.19
CA ALA A 113 24.87 12.99 23.56
C ALA A 113 24.26 13.98 24.57
N ASP A 114 24.05 13.52 25.79
CA ASP A 114 23.55 14.37 26.88
C ASP A 114 24.06 13.83 28.23
N SER A 115 25.07 14.44 28.76
CA SER A 115 25.66 14.05 30.05
C SER A 115 24.82 14.48 31.25
N ASN A 116 23.97 15.50 31.13
CA ASN A 116 23.09 16.00 32.19
C ASN A 116 21.61 15.73 31.87
N LYS A 117 21.18 14.50 32.13
CA LYS A 117 19.85 13.99 31.73
C LYS A 117 18.68 14.54 32.57
N ASN A 118 18.96 15.28 33.66
CA ASN A 118 17.90 15.63 34.64
C ASN A 118 17.51 17.11 34.57
N LYS A 119 18.18 17.94 33.78
CA LYS A 119 17.82 19.35 33.63
C LYS A 119 16.47 19.46 32.94
N GLU A 120 15.51 20.13 33.59
CA GLU A 120 14.16 20.26 33.09
C GLU A 120 14.00 21.46 32.16
N HIS A 121 13.24 21.24 31.10
CA HIS A 121 12.78 22.29 30.18
C HIS A 121 11.28 22.22 29.99
N LYS A 122 10.61 23.36 30.02
CA LYS A 122 9.15 23.44 29.86
C LYS A 122 8.79 23.82 28.44
N PHE A 123 7.78 23.15 27.92
CA PHE A 123 7.22 23.38 26.61
C PHE A 123 5.72 23.62 26.66
N ALA A 124 5.23 24.56 25.86
CA ALA A 124 3.82 24.70 25.58
C ALA A 124 3.44 23.76 24.43
N GLN A 125 2.46 22.91 24.68
CA GLN A 125 1.89 22.05 23.63
C GLN A 125 0.77 22.80 22.91
N PRO A 126 0.72 22.79 21.56
CA PRO A 126 -0.37 23.39 20.84
C PRO A 126 -1.70 22.65 21.08
N SER A 127 -2.80 23.36 21.23
CA SER A 127 -4.14 22.82 21.32
C SER A 127 -4.77 22.79 19.93
N GLY A 128 -4.78 21.61 19.26
CA GLY A 128 -5.38 21.44 17.93
C GLY A 128 -4.44 20.71 16.95
N GLY A 129 -4.94 20.30 15.77
CA GLY A 129 -4.19 19.57 14.76
C GLY A 129 -2.97 20.28 14.16
N LEU A 130 -2.53 19.92 12.93
CA LEU A 130 -1.36 20.49 12.23
C LEU A 130 -1.36 22.02 12.14
N SER A 131 -2.53 22.67 12.17
CA SER A 131 -2.66 24.13 12.15
C SER A 131 -2.50 24.79 13.52
N ALA A 132 -2.28 24.05 14.60
CA ALA A 132 -2.35 24.57 15.97
C ALA A 132 -1.02 25.10 16.54
N GLY A 133 0.05 25.12 15.73
CA GLY A 133 1.33 25.65 16.18
C GLY A 133 2.33 24.58 16.63
N LEU A 134 3.50 25.02 17.02
CA LEU A 134 4.65 24.18 17.39
C LEU A 134 4.73 24.00 18.89
N TRP A 135 5.33 22.90 19.32
CA TRP A 135 5.83 22.81 20.68
C TRP A 135 6.91 23.88 20.91
N GLU A 136 6.59 24.86 21.71
CA GLU A 136 7.50 25.98 21.96
C GLU A 136 8.11 25.90 23.35
N LEU A 137 9.41 26.18 23.44
CA LEU A 137 10.11 26.33 24.70
C LEU A 137 9.50 27.50 25.47
N ASN A 138 8.85 27.21 26.60
CA ASN A 138 8.10 28.19 27.36
C ASN A 138 8.14 27.85 28.85
N SER A 139 8.64 28.75 29.66
CA SER A 139 8.75 28.55 31.12
C SER A 139 7.42 28.23 31.82
N ASN A 140 6.29 28.65 31.22
CA ASN A 140 4.94 28.38 31.71
C ASN A 140 4.28 27.18 31.01
N GLY A 141 5.03 26.43 30.18
CA GLY A 141 4.52 25.28 29.45
C GLY A 141 4.11 24.14 30.39
N SER A 142 3.07 23.39 30.01
CA SER A 142 2.53 22.26 30.76
C SER A 142 3.41 21.00 30.63
N GLU A 143 4.17 20.89 29.56
CA GLU A 143 4.97 19.71 29.26
C GLU A 143 6.42 19.89 29.76
N THR A 144 6.97 18.83 30.34
CA THR A 144 8.36 18.82 30.79
C THR A 144 9.17 17.84 29.95
N VAL A 145 10.29 18.31 29.41
CA VAL A 145 11.29 17.48 28.73
C VAL A 145 12.61 17.60 29.47
N ASN A 146 13.17 16.49 29.86
CA ASN A 146 14.41 16.43 30.64
C ASN A 146 15.62 16.22 29.74
N GLY A 147 16.75 16.81 30.12
CA GLY A 147 18.03 16.71 29.44
C GLY A 147 18.22 17.76 28.34
N GLY A 148 19.26 17.61 27.56
CA GLY A 148 19.61 18.52 26.50
C GLY A 148 18.60 18.55 25.34
N ILE A 149 18.41 19.71 24.73
CA ILE A 149 17.35 19.96 23.75
C ILE A 149 17.92 20.59 22.47
N ILE A 150 17.49 20.06 21.32
CA ILE A 150 17.62 20.70 20.01
C ILE A 150 16.22 21.16 19.59
N THR A 151 16.03 22.44 19.27
CA THR A 151 14.71 23.00 18.99
C THR A 151 14.73 24.21 18.06
N GLY A 152 13.54 24.61 17.59
CA GLY A 152 13.34 25.86 16.85
C GLY A 152 13.60 25.77 15.35
N GLY A 153 14.10 24.66 14.84
CA GLY A 153 14.34 24.48 13.41
C GLY A 153 13.06 24.55 12.58
N LYS A 154 13.10 25.28 11.45
CA LYS A 154 12.00 25.45 10.50
C LYS A 154 12.56 25.38 9.09
N ALA A 155 12.52 24.21 8.47
CA ALA A 155 13.20 23.94 7.21
C ALA A 155 12.26 23.35 6.15
N GLU A 156 12.74 23.17 4.95
CA GLU A 156 12.05 22.31 3.98
C GLU A 156 12.26 20.84 4.30
N LYS A 157 13.50 20.48 4.71
CA LYS A 157 13.91 19.12 5.03
C LYS A 157 14.62 19.10 6.39
N GLY A 158 14.20 18.21 7.32
CA GLY A 158 14.86 17.99 8.59
C GLY A 158 14.90 19.22 9.48
N GLY A 159 13.77 19.61 10.07
CA GLY A 159 13.73 20.81 10.93
C GLY A 159 14.73 20.78 12.05
N GLY A 160 14.83 19.65 12.78
CA GLY A 160 15.88 19.45 13.78
C GLY A 160 17.23 19.12 13.15
N VAL A 161 17.28 18.01 12.39
CA VAL A 161 18.51 17.54 11.73
C VAL A 161 18.22 17.11 10.29
N TYR A 162 18.96 17.68 9.37
CA TYR A 162 19.02 17.21 7.99
C TYR A 162 20.29 16.33 7.83
N VAL A 163 20.11 15.07 7.46
CA VAL A 163 21.22 14.15 7.20
C VAL A 163 21.34 14.00 5.68
N ALA A 164 22.40 14.59 5.13
CA ALA A 164 22.69 14.54 3.71
C ALA A 164 23.11 13.12 3.27
N PRO A 165 23.06 12.81 1.97
CA PRO A 165 23.51 11.52 1.46
C PRO A 165 24.91 11.14 1.95
N GLY A 166 25.04 9.91 2.50
CA GLY A 166 26.30 9.43 3.10
C GLY A 166 26.65 10.02 4.47
N GLY A 167 25.76 10.83 5.06
CA GLY A 167 25.88 11.31 6.44
C GLY A 167 25.33 10.30 7.45
N LYS A 168 25.84 10.33 8.68
CA LYS A 168 25.42 9.47 9.79
C LYS A 168 25.02 10.27 11.01
N LEU A 169 23.85 9.95 11.57
CA LEU A 169 23.37 10.53 12.82
C LEU A 169 23.20 9.44 13.87
N ASN A 170 23.81 9.65 15.04
CA ASN A 170 23.65 8.81 16.22
C ASN A 170 23.06 9.64 17.37
N MET A 171 21.95 9.20 17.93
CA MET A 171 21.30 9.86 19.06
C MET A 171 21.39 8.98 20.30
N THR A 172 22.38 9.24 21.16
CA THR A 172 22.62 8.51 22.42
C THR A 172 22.15 9.27 23.65
N GLY A 173 21.75 10.52 23.47
CA GLY A 173 21.19 11.41 24.48
C GLY A 173 20.57 12.64 23.86
N GLY A 174 20.01 13.52 24.68
CA GLY A 174 19.29 14.72 24.22
C GLY A 174 17.98 14.44 23.51
N SER A 175 17.22 15.48 23.26
CA SER A 175 15.93 15.37 22.56
C SER A 175 15.81 16.41 21.45
N ILE A 176 15.15 16.06 20.35
CA ILE A 176 14.73 17.00 19.29
C ILE A 176 13.28 17.35 19.54
N VAL A 177 12.97 18.62 19.81
CA VAL A 177 11.66 19.06 20.29
C VAL A 177 11.14 20.23 19.48
N GLY A 178 9.87 20.13 19.01
CA GLY A 178 9.16 21.26 18.42
C GLY A 178 9.80 21.80 17.13
N CYS A 179 10.44 20.96 16.34
CA CYS A 179 11.00 21.35 15.05
C CYS A 179 9.96 21.14 13.93
N GLN A 180 10.07 21.93 12.88
CA GLN A 180 9.14 21.93 11.76
C GLN A 180 9.86 21.79 10.43
N ALA A 181 9.26 21.00 9.52
CA ALA A 181 9.72 20.96 8.13
C ALA A 181 8.54 20.68 7.17
N ARG A 182 8.84 20.70 5.88
CA ARG A 182 7.94 20.08 4.91
C ARG A 182 8.09 18.56 4.97
N TYR A 183 9.32 18.07 5.11
CA TYR A 183 9.68 16.65 5.20
C TYR A 183 10.60 16.40 6.39
N GLY A 184 10.26 15.45 7.27
CA GLY A 184 11.04 15.13 8.46
C GLY A 184 11.08 16.27 9.46
N GLY A 185 9.97 16.55 10.15
CA GLY A 185 9.91 17.65 11.11
C GLY A 185 11.06 17.62 12.13
N GLY A 186 11.33 16.44 12.71
CA GLY A 186 12.50 16.22 13.56
C GLY A 186 13.75 15.93 12.75
N VAL A 187 13.75 14.83 11.99
CA VAL A 187 14.92 14.36 11.21
C VAL A 187 14.49 13.97 9.79
N TYR A 188 15.31 14.34 8.84
CA TYR A 188 15.18 13.91 7.44
C TYR A 188 16.45 13.22 6.99
N LEU A 189 16.29 11.99 6.48
CA LEU A 189 17.37 11.20 5.92
C LEU A 189 17.31 11.30 4.40
N ASP A 190 18.29 11.92 3.80
CA ASP A 190 18.36 12.10 2.36
C ASP A 190 19.24 11.05 1.68
N ASN A 191 18.89 10.71 0.45
CA ASN A 191 19.76 9.96 -0.43
C ASN A 191 20.02 10.77 -1.70
N ASN A 192 21.14 10.52 -2.34
CA ASN A 192 21.41 11.08 -3.67
C ASN A 192 21.21 9.96 -4.70
N ASP A 193 20.24 10.12 -5.56
CA ASP A 193 19.96 9.17 -6.65
C ASP A 193 21.18 8.96 -7.57
N GLN A 194 22.10 9.92 -7.62
CA GLN A 194 23.28 9.86 -8.48
C GLN A 194 24.53 9.22 -7.83
N THR A 195 24.76 9.42 -6.54
CA THR A 195 25.94 8.87 -5.84
C THR A 195 25.64 7.56 -5.12
N GLY A 196 24.38 7.31 -4.80
CA GLY A 196 23.93 6.06 -4.23
C GLY A 196 24.31 5.78 -2.76
N GLU A 197 24.97 6.71 -2.08
CA GLU A 197 25.31 6.55 -0.68
C GLU A 197 24.12 6.92 0.21
N PRO A 198 23.59 5.96 0.99
CA PRO A 198 22.47 6.22 1.89
C PRO A 198 22.91 6.99 3.13
N SER A 199 22.02 7.75 3.72
CA SER A 199 22.20 8.28 5.07
C SER A 199 21.66 7.31 6.11
N GLU A 200 22.22 7.37 7.31
CA GLU A 200 21.91 6.48 8.42
C GLU A 200 21.52 7.28 9.67
N PHE A 201 20.52 6.81 10.39
CA PHE A 201 20.15 7.34 11.69
C PHE A 201 19.94 6.21 12.69
N THR A 202 20.68 6.25 13.81
CA THR A 202 20.50 5.32 14.93
C THR A 202 20.12 6.09 16.19
N MET A 203 19.04 5.67 16.83
CA MET A 203 18.51 6.25 18.05
C MET A 203 18.52 5.21 19.16
N THR A 204 19.37 5.40 20.18
CA THR A 204 19.53 4.44 21.27
C THR A 204 18.98 4.94 22.60
N SER A 205 18.64 6.22 22.71
CA SER A 205 17.98 6.77 23.88
C SER A 205 17.33 8.12 23.57
N ARG A 206 16.39 8.55 24.43
CA ARG A 206 15.70 9.84 24.36
C ARG A 206 14.68 9.93 23.21
N SER A 207 14.28 11.17 22.86
CA SER A 207 13.04 11.30 22.10
C SER A 207 13.10 12.37 21.01
N ILE A 208 12.32 12.13 19.97
CA ILE A 208 11.86 13.16 19.04
C ILE A 208 10.42 13.51 19.44
N ILE A 209 10.16 14.77 19.79
CA ILE A 209 8.92 15.16 20.49
C ILE A 209 8.28 16.35 19.79
N GLY A 210 6.99 16.28 19.55
CA GLY A 210 6.19 17.41 19.10
C GLY A 210 6.69 18.08 17.81
N CYS A 211 7.40 17.32 16.96
CA CYS A 211 7.87 17.80 15.69
C CYS A 211 6.78 17.68 14.62
N THR A 212 6.78 18.60 13.66
CA THR A 212 5.70 18.71 12.68
C THR A 212 6.24 18.72 11.26
N ALA A 213 5.66 17.91 10.37
CA ALA A 213 5.90 18.01 8.94
C ALA A 213 4.60 18.37 8.21
N SER A 214 4.67 19.29 7.21
CA SER A 214 3.48 19.60 6.42
C SER A 214 3.12 18.48 5.46
N ASP A 215 4.09 17.68 5.03
CA ASP A 215 3.86 16.56 4.13
C ASP A 215 4.17 15.21 4.81
N TYR A 216 5.45 14.87 5.04
CA TYR A 216 5.85 13.50 5.40
C TYR A 216 6.76 13.44 6.62
N GLY A 217 6.49 12.49 7.54
CA GLY A 217 7.36 12.15 8.65
C GLY A 217 7.48 13.25 9.68
N GLY A 218 6.47 13.45 10.52
CA GLY A 218 6.48 14.47 11.56
C GLY A 218 7.69 14.35 12.49
N GLY A 219 7.99 13.13 12.94
CA GLY A 219 9.22 12.81 13.65
C GLY A 219 10.39 12.60 12.68
N VAL A 220 10.31 11.56 11.85
CA VAL A 220 11.39 11.14 10.95
C VAL A 220 10.87 10.81 9.56
N ALA A 221 11.56 11.29 8.53
CA ALA A 221 11.34 10.86 7.15
C ALA A 221 12.57 10.12 6.63
N VAL A 222 12.37 8.90 6.12
CA VAL A 222 13.40 7.98 5.66
C VAL A 222 13.26 7.78 4.16
N ASN A 223 14.17 8.34 3.38
CA ASN A 223 14.16 8.19 1.93
C ASN A 223 14.72 6.82 1.45
N PRO A 224 14.55 6.50 0.17
CA PRO A 224 15.04 5.24 -0.41
C PRO A 224 16.51 4.95 -0.05
N LYS A 225 16.82 3.69 0.23
CA LYS A 225 18.12 3.17 0.72
C LYS A 225 18.54 3.63 2.12
N CYS A 226 18.01 4.74 2.65
CA CYS A 226 18.36 5.22 3.97
C CYS A 226 17.86 4.27 5.06
N THR A 227 18.52 4.27 6.20
CA THR A 227 18.16 3.42 7.33
C THR A 227 17.92 4.25 8.59
N PHE A 228 16.81 3.95 9.25
CA PHE A 228 16.52 4.47 10.58
C PHE A 228 16.33 3.32 11.55
N THR A 229 17.08 3.31 12.66
CA THR A 229 17.01 2.28 13.70
C THR A 229 16.67 2.91 15.04
N MET A 230 15.60 2.41 15.67
CA MET A 230 15.21 2.76 17.04
C MET A 230 15.48 1.62 17.98
N ASN A 231 16.26 1.88 19.02
CA ASN A 231 16.61 0.91 20.06
C ASN A 231 15.92 1.25 21.39
N ASN A 232 16.10 0.38 22.38
CA ASN A 232 15.52 0.51 23.71
C ASN A 232 15.82 1.90 24.36
N GLY A 233 14.80 2.48 24.95
CA GLY A 233 14.86 3.80 25.60
C GLY A 233 14.69 4.98 24.64
N SER A 234 14.47 4.73 23.34
CA SER A 234 14.16 5.76 22.36
C SER A 234 12.65 5.91 22.13
N ALA A 235 12.20 7.13 21.84
CA ALA A 235 10.81 7.37 21.50
C ALA A 235 10.63 8.45 20.43
N VAL A 236 9.65 8.26 19.55
CA VAL A 236 9.07 9.29 18.71
C VAL A 236 7.66 9.55 19.22
N ARG A 237 7.40 10.76 19.73
CA ARG A 237 6.10 11.01 20.37
C ARG A 237 5.50 12.37 20.04
N SER A 238 4.17 12.43 20.01
CA SER A 238 3.40 13.66 19.81
C SER A 238 3.80 14.42 18.53
N CYS A 239 4.33 13.70 17.54
CA CYS A 239 4.70 14.26 16.23
C CYS A 239 3.52 14.24 15.27
N THR A 240 3.49 15.20 14.33
CA THR A 240 2.37 15.34 13.41
C THR A 240 2.83 15.52 11.98
N ALA A 241 2.08 14.94 11.02
CA ALA A 241 2.31 15.12 9.59
C ALA A 241 1.03 14.88 8.80
N ARG A 242 1.07 15.16 7.49
CA ARG A 242 0.00 14.69 6.60
C ARG A 242 0.05 13.17 6.46
N LEU A 243 1.24 12.60 6.28
CA LEU A 243 1.50 11.15 6.22
C LEU A 243 2.64 10.78 7.17
N GLY A 244 2.47 9.72 7.96
CA GLY A 244 3.49 9.27 8.90
C GLY A 244 3.76 10.28 10.01
N GLY A 245 2.78 10.48 10.90
CA GLY A 245 2.94 11.43 12.01
C GLY A 245 4.22 11.20 12.83
N GLY A 246 4.52 9.95 13.15
CA GLY A 246 5.80 9.55 13.75
C GLY A 246 6.89 9.37 12.71
N VAL A 247 6.74 8.37 11.85
CA VAL A 247 7.76 7.96 10.86
C VAL A 247 7.12 7.77 9.50
N TYR A 248 7.83 8.23 8.48
CA TYR A 248 7.54 7.98 7.08
C TYR A 248 8.71 7.26 6.42
N THR A 249 8.46 6.17 5.71
CA THR A 249 9.46 5.49 4.87
C THR A 249 9.07 5.57 3.41
N ASN A 250 10.03 5.83 2.55
CA ASN A 250 9.83 6.05 1.12
C ASN A 250 10.44 4.93 0.27
N ASN A 251 9.87 4.73 -0.92
CA ASN A 251 10.43 3.87 -1.95
C ASN A 251 10.13 4.46 -3.33
N ASN A 252 11.12 4.86 -4.06
CA ASN A 252 10.99 5.40 -5.42
C ASN A 252 11.00 4.32 -6.52
N GLY A 253 10.92 3.05 -6.14
CA GLY A 253 10.88 1.92 -7.08
C GLY A 253 12.22 1.56 -7.77
N THR A 254 13.16 2.48 -7.86
CA THR A 254 14.42 2.28 -8.59
C THR A 254 15.63 2.02 -7.71
N ASN A 255 15.63 2.57 -6.48
CA ASN A 255 16.83 2.61 -5.63
C ASN A 255 16.75 1.68 -4.41
N GLY A 256 15.68 0.94 -4.25
CA GLY A 256 15.38 0.15 -3.06
C GLY A 256 14.66 0.95 -1.98
N PRO A 257 14.08 0.28 -0.97
CA PRO A 257 13.27 0.91 0.05
C PRO A 257 14.11 1.72 1.05
N GLY A 258 13.51 2.77 1.62
CA GLY A 258 13.92 3.28 2.91
C GLY A 258 13.54 2.28 3.99
N VAL A 259 14.42 2.01 4.92
CA VAL A 259 14.25 0.98 5.94
C VAL A 259 14.09 1.63 7.31
N PHE A 260 13.02 1.29 8.00
CA PHE A 260 12.84 1.62 9.42
C PHE A 260 12.83 0.32 10.24
N THR A 261 13.71 0.24 11.25
CA THR A 261 13.76 -0.88 12.19
C THR A 261 13.47 -0.40 13.61
N LEU A 262 12.47 -1.00 14.24
CA LEU A 262 12.11 -0.77 15.64
C LEU A 262 12.52 -2.02 16.43
N HIS A 263 13.70 -1.98 17.07
CA HIS A 263 14.20 -3.09 17.90
C HIS A 263 13.54 -3.15 19.28
N ASN A 264 13.41 -2.02 19.95
CA ASN A 264 12.73 -1.90 21.24
C ASN A 264 12.63 -0.42 21.63
N GLY A 265 11.80 0.30 20.93
CA GLY A 265 11.53 1.72 21.16
C GLY A 265 10.03 1.98 21.23
N ALA A 266 9.64 3.24 21.23
CA ALA A 266 8.23 3.58 21.30
C ALA A 266 7.81 4.68 20.29
N ILE A 267 6.69 4.48 19.63
CA ILE A 267 6.00 5.50 18.83
C ILE A 267 4.68 5.81 19.51
N LEU A 268 4.55 7.02 20.04
CA LEU A 268 3.48 7.34 21.00
C LEU A 268 2.73 8.60 20.60
N SER A 269 1.41 8.54 20.60
CA SER A 269 0.53 9.71 20.44
C SER A 269 0.87 10.58 19.22
N CYS A 270 1.39 9.96 18.17
CA CYS A 270 1.65 10.62 16.91
C CYS A 270 0.38 10.71 16.07
N LYS A 271 0.28 11.74 15.23
CA LYS A 271 -0.93 12.05 14.50
C LYS A 271 -0.64 12.29 13.03
N ALA A 272 -1.46 11.72 12.16
CA ALA A 272 -1.48 12.06 10.74
C ALA A 272 -2.83 12.70 10.35
N ASP A 273 -2.81 13.66 9.42
CA ASP A 273 -4.06 14.21 8.88
C ASP A 273 -4.71 13.23 7.90
N SER A 274 -3.89 12.38 7.27
CA SER A 274 -4.39 11.38 6.33
C SER A 274 -4.17 9.97 6.83
N TRP A 275 -2.95 9.42 6.78
CA TRP A 275 -2.67 8.02 7.08
C TRP A 275 -1.38 7.80 7.85
N GLY A 276 -1.36 6.71 8.64
CA GLY A 276 -0.18 6.29 9.38
C GLY A 276 0.19 7.25 10.50
N GLY A 277 -0.67 7.43 11.49
CA GLY A 277 -0.38 8.31 12.63
C GLY A 277 0.95 7.97 13.30
N GLY A 278 1.22 6.68 13.53
CA GLY A 278 2.51 6.18 13.98
C GLY A 278 3.50 6.07 12.83
N VAL A 279 3.22 5.18 11.88
CA VAL A 279 4.09 4.86 10.74
C VAL A 279 3.30 4.85 9.44
N TYR A 280 3.81 5.54 8.44
CA TYR A 280 3.36 5.39 7.05
C TYR A 280 4.50 4.75 6.25
N ASN A 281 4.28 3.52 5.79
CA ASN A 281 5.33 2.71 5.19
C ASN A 281 5.12 2.51 3.68
N GLU A 282 5.92 3.19 2.86
CA GLU A 282 6.11 2.91 1.43
C GLU A 282 7.43 2.17 1.16
N GLY A 283 8.25 1.97 2.20
CA GLY A 283 9.51 1.28 2.16
C GLY A 283 9.47 -0.10 2.78
N SER A 284 10.37 -0.37 3.71
CA SER A 284 10.40 -1.56 4.56
C SER A 284 10.34 -1.15 6.03
N PHE A 285 9.36 -1.65 6.75
CA PHE A 285 9.24 -1.47 8.19
C PHE A 285 9.41 -2.82 8.88
N ILE A 286 10.36 -2.89 9.82
CA ILE A 286 10.67 -4.07 10.61
C ILE A 286 10.46 -3.71 12.08
N MET A 287 9.57 -4.42 12.75
CA MET A 287 9.32 -4.30 14.19
C MET A 287 9.68 -5.61 14.87
N GLU A 288 10.83 -5.61 15.54
CA GLU A 288 11.31 -6.79 16.28
C GLU A 288 10.81 -6.81 17.73
N ASP A 289 10.65 -5.61 18.30
CA ASP A 289 10.07 -5.37 19.62
C ASP A 289 9.66 -3.89 19.75
N GLY A 290 9.11 -3.49 20.89
CA GLY A 290 8.73 -2.11 21.15
C GLY A 290 7.22 -1.87 21.08
N THR A 291 6.82 -0.60 20.98
CA THR A 291 5.40 -0.26 21.11
C THR A 291 4.98 0.87 20.15
N ILE A 292 3.84 0.71 19.49
CA ILE A 292 3.15 1.77 18.75
C ILE A 292 1.78 1.95 19.38
N LYS A 293 1.49 3.09 20.02
CA LYS A 293 0.23 3.29 20.72
C LYS A 293 -0.27 4.73 20.77
N ASN A 294 -1.57 4.87 20.98
CA ASN A 294 -2.27 6.16 21.04
C ASN A 294 -2.04 7.05 19.81
N CYS A 295 -1.67 6.43 18.69
CA CYS A 295 -1.48 7.11 17.43
C CYS A 295 -2.81 7.23 16.66
N THR A 296 -3.00 8.33 15.92
CA THR A 296 -4.28 8.61 15.24
C THR A 296 -4.07 9.11 13.82
N ALA A 297 -5.02 8.81 12.95
CA ALA A 297 -5.15 9.38 11.62
C ALA A 297 -6.56 9.96 11.47
N GLU A 298 -6.69 11.14 10.84
CA GLU A 298 -7.98 11.86 10.81
C GLU A 298 -8.90 11.43 9.67
N TRP A 299 -8.39 10.81 8.62
CA TRP A 299 -9.23 10.39 7.49
C TRP A 299 -10.14 9.21 7.86
N ASN A 300 -11.45 9.44 7.77
CA ASN A 300 -12.53 8.78 8.52
C ASN A 300 -12.90 7.34 8.12
N TRP A 301 -12.26 6.69 7.14
CA TRP A 301 -12.81 5.41 6.64
C TRP A 301 -12.07 4.17 7.14
N LEU A 302 -10.78 4.32 7.43
CA LEU A 302 -9.96 3.27 8.04
C LEU A 302 -8.91 3.99 8.87
N SER A 303 -9.18 4.18 10.16
CA SER A 303 -8.24 4.84 11.06
C SER A 303 -6.97 4.01 11.19
N SER A 304 -6.04 4.14 10.24
CA SER A 304 -4.68 3.59 10.32
C SER A 304 -3.82 4.41 11.25
N GLY A 305 -4.31 4.60 12.48
CA GLY A 305 -3.59 5.41 13.46
C GLY A 305 -2.22 4.85 13.79
N GLY A 306 -2.07 3.52 13.86
CA GLY A 306 -0.81 2.87 14.14
C GLY A 306 0.10 2.80 12.92
N VAL A 307 -0.23 1.92 12.00
CA VAL A 307 0.59 1.63 10.82
C VAL A 307 -0.28 1.62 9.57
N PHE A 308 0.15 2.39 8.57
CA PHE A 308 -0.36 2.28 7.21
C PHE A 308 0.73 1.65 6.35
N ASN A 309 0.49 0.43 5.87
CA ASN A 309 1.48 -0.32 5.11
C ASN A 309 1.14 -0.36 3.61
N HIS A 310 2.06 0.15 2.80
CA HIS A 310 1.99 0.11 1.34
C HIS A 310 2.91 -0.96 0.73
N ARG A 311 3.88 -1.49 1.49
CA ARG A 311 4.85 -2.45 0.94
C ARG A 311 5.15 -3.59 1.91
N GLU A 312 6.28 -3.55 2.58
CA GLU A 312 6.71 -4.63 3.46
C GLU A 312 6.69 -4.17 4.92
N PHE A 313 5.86 -4.79 5.71
CA PHE A 313 5.86 -4.66 7.14
C PHE A 313 6.03 -6.04 7.77
N THR A 314 7.09 -6.22 8.53
CA THR A 314 7.34 -7.43 9.31
C THR A 314 7.31 -7.10 10.78
N MET A 315 6.52 -7.84 11.55
CA MET A 315 6.41 -7.72 12.98
C MET A 315 6.66 -9.10 13.62
N SER A 316 7.81 -9.25 14.27
CA SER A 316 8.21 -10.48 14.97
C SER A 316 8.12 -10.37 16.49
N GLY A 317 7.88 -9.18 17.00
CA GLY A 317 7.70 -8.94 18.45
C GLY A 317 7.11 -7.57 18.72
N GLY A 318 6.96 -7.24 19.98
CA GLY A 318 6.41 -5.97 20.44
C GLY A 318 4.88 -5.88 20.32
N ALA A 319 4.33 -4.65 20.50
CA ALA A 319 2.91 -4.44 20.58
C ALA A 319 2.42 -3.22 19.79
N ILE A 320 1.30 -3.37 19.07
CA ILE A 320 0.55 -2.26 18.49
C ILE A 320 -0.78 -2.10 19.24
N GLY A 321 -1.00 -0.91 19.80
CA GLY A 321 -2.15 -0.62 20.65
C GLY A 321 -1.98 -1.01 22.10
N GLU A 322 -3.06 -0.90 22.85
CA GLU A 322 -3.17 -1.28 24.27
C GLU A 322 -4.39 -2.18 24.49
N GLU A 323 -4.31 -3.05 25.49
CA GLU A 323 -5.38 -4.01 25.86
C GLU A 323 -6.74 -3.35 26.16
N ASN A 324 -6.76 -2.08 26.49
CA ASN A 324 -7.97 -1.34 26.92
C ASN A 324 -8.97 -1.01 25.78
N LYS A 325 -8.70 -1.37 24.54
CA LYS A 325 -9.56 -1.17 23.35
C LYS A 325 -9.93 0.29 23.01
N THR A 326 -9.38 1.29 23.69
CA THR A 326 -9.61 2.71 23.38
C THR A 326 -8.56 3.29 22.44
N ASP A 327 -7.47 2.56 22.27
CA ASP A 327 -6.38 2.93 21.37
C ASP A 327 -6.83 2.82 19.91
N LYS A 328 -6.52 3.85 19.13
CA LYS A 328 -6.84 3.94 17.71
C LYS A 328 -5.64 3.66 16.80
N SER A 329 -4.60 3.05 17.35
CA SER A 329 -3.38 2.68 16.61
C SER A 329 -3.62 1.47 15.68
N HIS A 330 -4.65 1.52 14.86
CA HIS A 330 -5.01 0.44 13.94
C HIS A 330 -3.95 0.21 12.86
N VAL A 331 -3.91 -1.01 12.31
CA VAL A 331 -3.04 -1.38 11.19
C VAL A 331 -3.87 -1.50 9.91
N TYR A 332 -3.40 -0.86 8.84
CA TYR A 332 -3.98 -1.03 7.52
C TYR A 332 -2.93 -1.52 6.53
N ASN A 333 -3.14 -2.70 5.97
CA ASN A 333 -2.32 -3.31 4.92
C ASN A 333 -3.00 -3.10 3.57
N ASN A 334 -2.45 -2.22 2.75
CA ASN A 334 -3.10 -1.65 1.58
C ASN A 334 -2.90 -2.50 0.31
N SER A 335 -3.89 -2.51 -0.59
CA SER A 335 -3.86 -3.28 -1.84
C SER A 335 -3.15 -2.60 -3.02
N PHE A 336 -2.94 -1.29 -3.01
CA PHE A 336 -2.48 -0.55 -4.18
C PHE A 336 -1.10 -0.96 -4.72
N THR A 337 -0.26 -1.59 -3.90
CA THR A 337 1.12 -1.93 -4.26
C THR A 337 1.51 -3.36 -3.91
N SER A 338 0.54 -4.27 -3.79
CA SER A 338 0.78 -5.65 -3.33
C SER A 338 1.51 -5.69 -1.97
N ALA A 339 1.05 -4.89 -1.02
CA ALA A 339 1.65 -4.80 0.30
C ALA A 339 1.64 -6.15 1.02
N ILE A 340 2.71 -6.45 1.72
CA ILE A 340 2.85 -7.65 2.55
C ILE A 340 2.99 -7.21 4.00
N PHE A 341 2.12 -7.73 4.85
CA PHE A 341 2.26 -7.65 6.28
C PHE A 341 2.51 -9.05 6.83
N THR A 342 3.65 -9.26 7.47
CA THR A 342 3.99 -10.53 8.13
C THR A 342 3.98 -10.32 9.64
N ILE A 343 3.20 -11.14 10.34
CA ILE A 343 3.21 -11.21 11.80
C ILE A 343 3.69 -12.59 12.22
N SER A 344 4.65 -12.65 13.14
CA SER A 344 5.28 -13.89 13.60
C SER A 344 5.65 -13.82 15.08
N ASP A 345 6.13 -14.93 15.61
CA ASP A 345 6.70 -15.09 16.95
C ASP A 345 5.81 -14.50 18.08
N ASP A 346 6.32 -13.60 18.90
CA ASP A 346 5.63 -13.02 20.04
C ASP A 346 4.93 -11.67 19.76
N ALA A 347 4.76 -11.33 18.49
CA ALA A 347 4.12 -10.10 18.06
C ALA A 347 2.66 -10.01 18.52
N THR A 348 2.24 -8.84 19.02
CA THR A 348 0.89 -8.65 19.55
C THR A 348 0.22 -7.40 18.99
N ILE A 349 -1.01 -7.53 18.50
CA ILE A 349 -1.83 -6.40 18.03
C ILE A 349 -3.12 -6.36 18.84
N TYR A 350 -3.29 -5.31 19.65
CA TYR A 350 -4.50 -5.09 20.46
C TYR A 350 -5.59 -4.33 19.71
N THR A 351 -5.27 -3.71 18.60
CA THR A 351 -6.15 -2.87 17.79
C THR A 351 -6.55 -3.55 16.50
N ASN A 352 -7.49 -2.94 15.77
CA ASN A 352 -8.03 -3.55 14.56
C ASN A 352 -7.00 -3.60 13.42
N VAL A 353 -7.12 -4.64 12.60
CA VAL A 353 -6.34 -4.83 11.37
C VAL A 353 -7.29 -4.85 10.18
N ALA A 354 -7.06 -3.97 9.23
CA ALA A 354 -7.71 -4.00 7.94
C ALA A 354 -6.70 -4.50 6.90
N ASN A 355 -7.02 -5.60 6.21
CA ASN A 355 -6.15 -6.22 5.23
C ASN A 355 -6.78 -6.18 3.84
N ASP A 356 -6.19 -5.43 2.93
CA ASP A 356 -6.58 -5.36 1.52
C ASP A 356 -5.53 -5.98 0.59
N SER A 357 -4.52 -6.64 1.14
CA SER A 357 -3.47 -7.29 0.38
C SER A 357 -3.09 -8.63 1.03
N ARG A 358 -1.82 -8.90 1.26
CA ARG A 358 -1.37 -10.15 1.86
C ARG A 358 -0.99 -9.96 3.33
N LEU A 359 -1.66 -10.68 4.22
CA LEU A 359 -1.28 -10.87 5.61
C LEU A 359 -0.71 -12.28 5.79
N ASN A 360 0.59 -12.38 6.04
CA ASN A 360 1.26 -13.63 6.41
C ASN A 360 1.06 -13.87 7.90
N ALA A 361 0.29 -14.91 8.20
CA ALA A 361 -0.11 -15.28 9.56
C ALA A 361 0.82 -16.38 10.12
N ASP A 362 2.06 -16.00 10.43
CA ASP A 362 3.17 -16.93 10.73
C ASP A 362 3.44 -17.09 12.24
N GLY A 363 2.66 -16.49 13.09
CA GLY A 363 2.78 -16.49 14.56
C GLY A 363 2.13 -15.27 15.19
N GLY A 364 2.36 -15.05 16.47
CA GLY A 364 1.82 -13.89 17.21
C GLY A 364 0.32 -13.97 17.48
N GLU A 365 -0.24 -12.86 17.99
CA GLU A 365 -1.66 -12.79 18.35
C GLU A 365 -2.29 -11.45 18.00
N ILE A 366 -3.47 -11.45 17.39
CA ILE A 366 -4.28 -10.27 17.06
C ILE A 366 -5.55 -10.30 17.93
N PHE A 367 -5.64 -9.41 18.91
CA PHE A 367 -6.79 -9.25 19.80
C PHE A 367 -7.86 -8.31 19.20
N GLY A 368 -7.47 -7.40 18.33
CA GLY A 368 -8.39 -6.52 17.63
C GLY A 368 -9.19 -7.23 16.54
N ASP A 369 -10.24 -6.56 16.05
CA ASP A 369 -11.02 -7.09 14.94
C ASP A 369 -10.22 -7.05 13.64
N VAL A 370 -10.35 -8.08 12.83
CA VAL A 370 -9.69 -8.18 11.51
C VAL A 370 -10.75 -8.14 10.42
N THR A 371 -10.58 -7.22 9.48
CA THR A 371 -11.40 -7.17 8.27
C THR A 371 -10.52 -7.45 7.06
N ASN A 372 -10.79 -8.55 6.37
CA ASN A 372 -10.09 -8.97 5.17
C ASN A 372 -10.88 -8.54 3.92
N ALA A 373 -10.20 -7.93 2.94
CA ALA A 373 -10.80 -7.37 1.73
C ALA A 373 -11.80 -6.24 2.02
N VAL A 374 -11.33 -5.16 2.63
CA VAL A 374 -12.17 -3.98 2.95
C VAL A 374 -12.53 -3.22 1.67
N TYR A 375 -11.52 -2.99 0.81
CA TYR A 375 -11.65 -2.28 -0.47
C TYR A 375 -10.91 -2.98 -1.61
N SER A 376 -10.39 -4.19 -1.39
CA SER A 376 -9.55 -4.87 -2.38
C SER A 376 -10.40 -5.38 -3.54
N GLU A 377 -10.23 -4.77 -4.69
CA GLU A 377 -10.71 -5.29 -5.96
C GLU A 377 -9.84 -6.49 -6.45
N TYR A 378 -8.64 -6.64 -5.89
CA TYR A 378 -7.64 -7.64 -6.29
C TYR A 378 -7.58 -8.87 -5.38
N GLY A 379 -8.46 -8.92 -4.39
CA GLY A 379 -8.46 -9.99 -3.39
C GLY A 379 -7.41 -9.79 -2.29
N ALA A 380 -7.86 -9.91 -1.04
CA ALA A 380 -6.98 -9.88 0.12
C ALA A 380 -6.78 -11.30 0.65
N VAL A 381 -5.58 -11.63 1.08
CA VAL A 381 -5.23 -12.99 1.52
C VAL A 381 -4.73 -12.96 2.97
N ILE A 382 -5.29 -13.82 3.80
CA ILE A 382 -4.74 -14.21 5.11
C ILE A 382 -4.27 -15.65 4.97
N ALA A 383 -2.95 -15.88 5.04
CA ALA A 383 -2.37 -17.22 4.93
C ALA A 383 -1.08 -17.30 5.74
N GLY A 384 -0.70 -18.52 6.18
CA GLY A 384 0.66 -18.76 6.64
C GLY A 384 1.65 -18.80 5.48
N THR A 385 2.91 -18.47 5.74
CA THR A 385 4.01 -18.69 4.81
C THR A 385 4.31 -20.20 4.76
N GLU A 386 4.63 -20.71 3.58
CA GLU A 386 4.98 -22.12 3.43
C GLU A 386 6.22 -22.47 4.29
N GLY A 387 6.04 -23.40 5.25
CA GLY A 387 7.08 -23.81 6.19
C GLY A 387 7.14 -23.04 7.51
N ALA A 388 6.22 -22.09 7.77
CA ALA A 388 6.12 -21.45 9.08
C ALA A 388 5.76 -22.47 10.17
N ALA A 389 6.46 -22.39 11.31
CA ALA A 389 6.31 -23.35 12.41
C ALA A 389 5.01 -23.12 13.21
N ASP A 390 4.55 -21.87 13.26
CA ASP A 390 3.39 -21.44 14.02
C ASP A 390 2.36 -20.72 13.13
N SER A 391 1.16 -20.56 13.64
CA SER A 391 0.12 -19.77 12.98
C SER A 391 -0.39 -18.66 13.89
N THR A 392 -0.66 -17.49 13.32
CA THR A 392 -1.24 -16.36 14.04
C THR A 392 -2.55 -16.73 14.72
N LYS A 393 -2.71 -16.35 15.98
CA LYS A 393 -3.96 -16.46 16.70
C LYS A 393 -4.80 -15.22 16.47
N PHE A 394 -6.03 -15.41 16.05
CA PHE A 394 -7.02 -14.35 15.88
C PHE A 394 -7.99 -14.41 17.06
N SER A 395 -7.84 -13.50 17.99
CA SER A 395 -8.63 -13.43 19.23
C SER A 395 -9.72 -12.36 19.19
N GLY A 396 -9.76 -11.51 18.16
CA GLY A 396 -10.85 -10.60 17.80
C GLY A 396 -11.82 -11.19 16.77
N ALA A 397 -12.87 -10.44 16.45
CA ALA A 397 -13.79 -10.82 15.39
C ALA A 397 -13.09 -10.74 14.01
N VAL A 398 -13.34 -11.71 13.12
CA VAL A 398 -12.78 -11.70 11.77
C VAL A 398 -13.91 -11.61 10.76
N THR A 399 -13.87 -10.58 9.91
CA THR A 399 -14.79 -10.40 8.80
C THR A 399 -14.04 -10.62 7.49
N ASN A 400 -14.51 -11.57 6.66
CA ASN A 400 -13.95 -11.86 5.34
C ASN A 400 -14.96 -11.44 4.28
N ASN A 401 -14.67 -10.37 3.54
CA ASN A 401 -15.55 -9.84 2.50
C ASN A 401 -15.40 -10.62 1.18
N GLU A 402 -16.19 -10.27 0.17
CA GLU A 402 -16.38 -11.07 -1.06
C GLU A 402 -15.09 -11.44 -1.82
N THR A 403 -14.13 -10.52 -1.88
CA THR A 403 -12.85 -10.75 -2.55
C THR A 403 -11.77 -11.34 -1.63
N GLY A 404 -12.08 -11.50 -0.34
CA GLY A 404 -11.11 -11.98 0.66
C GLY A 404 -10.92 -13.49 0.65
N THR A 405 -9.69 -13.94 0.85
CA THR A 405 -9.34 -15.35 1.03
C THR A 405 -8.69 -15.57 2.39
N ILE A 406 -9.17 -16.55 3.14
CA ILE A 406 -8.54 -17.04 4.36
C ILE A 406 -8.00 -18.45 4.06
N ALA A 407 -6.70 -18.62 4.13
CA ALA A 407 -6.02 -19.90 3.86
C ALA A 407 -5.20 -20.40 5.05
N GLY A 408 -5.17 -19.68 6.15
CA GLY A 408 -4.43 -20.06 7.37
C GLY A 408 -4.88 -19.25 8.59
N GLY A 409 -4.23 -19.50 9.73
CA GLY A 409 -4.50 -18.87 11.02
C GLY A 409 -5.29 -19.77 11.98
N THR A 410 -5.15 -19.48 13.26
CA THR A 410 -5.88 -20.13 14.36
C THR A 410 -6.88 -19.18 14.97
N PHE A 411 -8.15 -19.52 14.97
CA PHE A 411 -9.25 -18.67 15.48
C PHE A 411 -9.69 -19.19 16.84
N THR A 412 -9.48 -18.40 17.89
CA THR A 412 -9.67 -18.83 19.28
C THR A 412 -10.72 -17.99 20.01
N HIS A 413 -11.28 -18.53 21.08
CA HIS A 413 -12.09 -17.77 22.03
C HIS A 413 -11.20 -16.99 22.98
N THR A 414 -11.53 -15.74 23.23
CA THR A 414 -10.97 -15.02 24.37
C THR A 414 -11.68 -15.45 25.66
N VAL A 415 -10.93 -15.48 26.76
CA VAL A 415 -11.40 -15.95 28.09
C VAL A 415 -12.50 -15.06 28.71
N THR A 416 -12.78 -13.91 28.14
CA THR A 416 -13.75 -12.94 28.65
C THR A 416 -14.96 -12.81 27.72
N ASN A 417 -15.93 -13.68 27.85
CA ASN A 417 -17.32 -13.57 27.33
C ASN A 417 -17.56 -13.16 25.88
N ASN A 418 -16.56 -12.97 25.05
CA ASN A 418 -16.71 -12.66 23.64
C ASN A 418 -16.39 -13.90 22.80
N VAL A 419 -17.39 -14.40 22.13
CA VAL A 419 -17.24 -15.47 21.13
C VAL A 419 -16.58 -14.84 19.92
N ASN A 420 -15.41 -15.35 19.51
CA ASN A 420 -14.84 -14.95 18.23
C ASN A 420 -15.79 -15.32 17.11
N THR A 421 -16.13 -14.34 16.31
CA THR A 421 -17.04 -14.53 15.20
C THR A 421 -16.25 -14.32 13.90
N VAL A 422 -16.22 -15.33 13.06
CA VAL A 422 -15.80 -15.18 11.66
C VAL A 422 -17.06 -14.94 10.82
N THR A 423 -17.16 -13.77 10.24
CA THR A 423 -18.25 -13.42 9.34
C THR A 423 -17.71 -13.47 7.91
N ASN A 424 -18.28 -14.35 7.09
CA ASN A 424 -17.94 -14.41 5.67
C ASN A 424 -19.02 -13.76 4.82
N ASN A 425 -18.72 -12.65 4.20
CA ASN A 425 -19.60 -11.87 3.33
C ASN A 425 -19.46 -12.24 1.83
N GLY A 426 -19.09 -13.48 1.56
CA GLY A 426 -18.94 -13.99 0.19
C GLY A 426 -17.52 -14.38 -0.20
N GLY A 427 -16.51 -14.05 0.61
CA GLY A 427 -15.12 -14.41 0.36
C GLY A 427 -14.84 -15.91 0.48
N THR A 428 -13.65 -16.30 0.10
CA THR A 428 -13.19 -17.69 0.06
C THR A 428 -12.48 -18.08 1.35
N ILE A 429 -12.78 -19.25 1.91
CA ILE A 429 -12.04 -19.84 3.03
C ILE A 429 -11.48 -21.17 2.57
N LEU A 430 -10.15 -21.28 2.48
CA LEU A 430 -9.42 -22.43 2.02
C LEU A 430 -8.78 -23.25 3.15
N GLY A 431 -8.59 -22.66 4.33
CA GLY A 431 -7.95 -23.29 5.48
C GLY A 431 -8.07 -22.46 6.75
N GLY A 432 -7.49 -22.94 7.83
CA GLY A 432 -7.51 -22.33 9.16
C GLY A 432 -8.17 -23.23 10.20
N ASP A 433 -7.81 -23.04 11.48
CA ASP A 433 -8.43 -23.75 12.62
C ASP A 433 -9.55 -22.89 13.20
N PHE A 434 -10.78 -23.31 12.94
CA PHE A 434 -12.01 -22.65 13.43
C PHE A 434 -12.66 -23.42 14.59
N SER A 435 -12.00 -24.42 15.16
CA SER A 435 -12.58 -25.34 16.16
C SER A 435 -13.10 -24.62 17.41
N LYS A 436 -12.61 -23.41 17.67
CA LYS A 436 -12.97 -22.57 18.82
C LYS A 436 -13.66 -21.26 18.44
N ALA A 437 -14.09 -21.11 17.18
CA ALA A 437 -14.74 -19.90 16.69
C ALA A 437 -16.22 -20.13 16.40
N SER A 438 -17.05 -19.12 16.63
CA SER A 438 -18.42 -19.09 16.12
C SER A 438 -18.41 -18.49 14.72
N LEU A 439 -19.04 -19.18 13.78
CA LEU A 439 -19.15 -18.75 12.39
C LEU A 439 -20.53 -18.15 12.15
N SER A 440 -20.58 -16.96 11.55
CA SER A 440 -21.82 -16.29 11.19
C SER A 440 -21.84 -15.92 9.70
N GLY A 441 -23.02 -15.67 9.15
CA GLY A 441 -23.19 -15.35 7.74
C GLY A 441 -23.75 -16.52 6.93
N LYS A 442 -23.02 -16.99 5.92
CA LYS A 442 -23.42 -18.17 5.13
C LYS A 442 -23.04 -19.47 5.84
N LEU A 443 -23.74 -20.56 5.53
CA LEU A 443 -23.39 -21.89 6.06
C LEU A 443 -21.96 -22.29 5.66
N VAL A 444 -21.23 -22.90 6.58
CA VAL A 444 -19.87 -23.41 6.34
C VAL A 444 -19.96 -24.88 6.01
N ILE A 445 -19.48 -25.26 4.85
CA ILE A 445 -19.35 -26.64 4.42
C ILE A 445 -17.86 -26.96 4.32
N THR A 446 -17.40 -27.84 5.21
CA THR A 446 -16.01 -28.28 5.24
C THR A 446 -15.85 -29.54 4.42
N PHE A 447 -14.94 -29.58 3.48
CA PHE A 447 -14.56 -30.77 2.72
C PHE A 447 -13.31 -31.37 3.35
N ASP A 448 -13.47 -32.44 4.09
CA ASP A 448 -12.39 -33.18 4.74
C ASP A 448 -11.93 -34.31 3.82
N PRO A 449 -10.73 -34.27 3.25
CA PRO A 449 -10.22 -35.31 2.38
C PRO A 449 -9.94 -36.64 3.09
N ASN A 450 -9.98 -36.69 4.43
CA ASN A 450 -9.74 -37.87 5.23
C ASN A 450 -8.50 -38.67 4.78
N ASN A 451 -7.38 -37.96 4.70
CA ASN A 451 -6.10 -38.51 4.20
C ASN A 451 -5.21 -39.10 5.32
N GLU A 452 -5.71 -39.33 6.52
CA GLU A 452 -4.91 -39.90 7.61
C GLU A 452 -4.29 -41.22 7.21
N GLY A 453 -2.96 -41.26 7.11
CA GLY A 453 -2.20 -42.47 6.80
C GLY A 453 -0.83 -42.31 6.17
N ASN A 454 -0.27 -41.14 5.97
CA ASN A 454 1.13 -40.98 5.55
C ASN A 454 1.88 -39.98 6.40
N SER A 455 2.45 -40.44 7.50
CA SER A 455 3.29 -39.70 8.43
C SER A 455 4.75 -39.68 7.97
N SER A 456 5.10 -39.01 6.89
CA SER A 456 6.50 -38.78 6.57
C SER A 456 6.80 -37.41 5.90
N GLU A 457 5.84 -36.59 5.69
CA GLU A 457 6.10 -35.15 5.39
C GLU A 457 4.94 -34.34 5.97
N GLY A 458 5.27 -33.34 6.78
CA GLY A 458 4.32 -32.50 7.54
C GLY A 458 3.37 -31.68 6.68
N ASN A 459 2.46 -32.35 6.02
CA ASN A 459 1.38 -31.73 5.27
C ASN A 459 0.06 -32.06 5.98
N SER A 460 -0.33 -31.21 6.93
CA SER A 460 -1.68 -31.22 7.47
C SER A 460 -2.67 -31.12 6.30
N SER A 461 -3.51 -32.12 6.13
CA SER A 461 -4.53 -32.22 5.10
C SER A 461 -5.34 -30.91 5.04
N LYS A 462 -5.13 -30.12 3.96
CA LYS A 462 -5.84 -28.85 3.74
C LYS A 462 -7.32 -29.16 3.55
N GLN A 463 -8.12 -28.93 4.58
CA GLN A 463 -9.57 -28.97 4.48
C GLN A 463 -10.03 -27.81 3.60
N LYS A 464 -10.77 -28.10 2.54
CA LYS A 464 -11.39 -27.06 1.72
C LYS A 464 -12.70 -26.64 2.38
N VAL A 465 -12.85 -25.38 2.75
CA VAL A 465 -14.07 -24.82 3.31
C VAL A 465 -14.81 -24.05 2.22
N VAL A 466 -16.10 -24.32 2.07
CA VAL A 466 -16.97 -23.60 1.12
C VAL A 466 -18.14 -23.01 1.87
N TRP A 467 -18.40 -21.74 1.63
CA TRP A 467 -19.55 -21.05 2.19
C TRP A 467 -20.76 -21.19 1.26
N SER A 468 -21.90 -21.52 1.80
CA SER A 468 -23.14 -21.67 1.05
C SER A 468 -24.30 -20.98 1.76
N LYS A 469 -25.20 -20.43 0.99
CA LYS A 469 -26.50 -19.95 1.51
C LYS A 469 -27.37 -21.17 1.81
N GLU A 470 -28.10 -21.12 2.93
CA GLU A 470 -29.05 -22.19 3.30
C GLU A 470 -29.98 -22.54 2.15
N GLY A 471 -30.11 -23.85 1.87
CA GLY A 471 -30.99 -24.37 0.82
C GLY A 471 -30.46 -24.19 -0.62
N THR A 472 -29.27 -23.66 -0.84
CA THR A 472 -28.64 -23.60 -2.17
C THR A 472 -27.87 -24.88 -2.50
N PRO A 473 -27.75 -25.29 -3.79
CA PRO A 473 -26.88 -26.36 -4.19
C PRO A 473 -25.42 -26.03 -3.86
N LEU A 474 -24.66 -27.02 -3.42
CA LEU A 474 -23.19 -26.87 -3.32
C LEU A 474 -22.58 -27.12 -4.70
N GLU A 475 -21.59 -26.30 -5.03
CA GLU A 475 -20.76 -26.59 -6.20
C GLU A 475 -19.89 -27.83 -5.97
N VAL A 476 -19.76 -28.66 -7.00
CA VAL A 476 -18.88 -29.80 -6.97
C VAL A 476 -17.44 -29.27 -6.87
N PRO A 477 -16.64 -29.71 -5.89
CA PRO A 477 -15.22 -29.32 -5.84
C PRO A 477 -14.54 -29.60 -7.17
N THR A 478 -13.88 -28.61 -7.74
CA THR A 478 -13.21 -28.69 -9.04
C THR A 478 -12.06 -29.71 -9.05
N THR A 479 -11.52 -30.02 -7.88
CA THR A 479 -10.48 -31.01 -7.68
C THR A 479 -10.98 -32.13 -6.77
N GLU A 480 -11.00 -33.37 -7.27
CA GLU A 480 -11.23 -34.53 -6.41
C GLU A 480 -10.02 -34.73 -5.50
N PRO A 481 -10.22 -35.03 -4.20
CA PRO A 481 -9.13 -35.36 -3.31
C PRO A 481 -8.41 -36.63 -3.78
N THR A 482 -7.13 -36.78 -3.47
CA THR A 482 -6.33 -37.97 -3.80
C THR A 482 -5.80 -38.63 -2.54
N LYS A 483 -5.79 -39.98 -2.53
CA LYS A 483 -5.17 -40.78 -1.48
C LYS A 483 -4.46 -41.95 -2.14
N GLU A 484 -3.15 -42.11 -1.84
CA GLU A 484 -2.35 -43.12 -2.43
C GLU A 484 -2.91 -44.53 -2.15
N GLY A 485 -2.98 -45.35 -3.17
CA GLY A 485 -3.50 -46.72 -3.05
C GLY A 485 -5.01 -46.84 -2.87
N HIS A 486 -5.77 -45.71 -3.02
CA HIS A 486 -7.21 -45.71 -2.82
C HIS A 486 -7.92 -45.02 -3.97
N THR A 487 -9.18 -45.39 -4.18
CA THR A 487 -10.10 -44.72 -5.14
C THR A 487 -11.13 -43.92 -4.37
N PHE A 488 -11.37 -42.70 -4.79
CA PHE A 488 -12.36 -41.80 -4.20
C PHE A 488 -13.77 -42.30 -4.53
N GLU A 489 -14.59 -42.54 -3.49
CA GLU A 489 -15.99 -42.99 -3.62
C GLU A 489 -17.01 -41.82 -3.58
N GLY A 490 -16.60 -40.67 -3.12
CA GLY A 490 -17.46 -39.46 -3.01
C GLY A 490 -17.39 -38.82 -1.63
N TRP A 491 -18.13 -37.75 -1.48
CA TRP A 491 -18.28 -37.02 -0.24
C TRP A 491 -19.44 -37.55 0.58
N TYR A 492 -19.27 -37.72 1.88
CA TYR A 492 -20.24 -38.28 2.82
C TYR A 492 -20.39 -37.37 4.02
N TYR A 493 -21.57 -37.35 4.63
CA TYR A 493 -21.85 -36.63 5.88
C TYR A 493 -22.54 -37.54 6.88
N ASP A 494 -22.40 -37.19 8.16
CA ASP A 494 -23.13 -37.89 9.22
C ASP A 494 -24.57 -37.38 9.29
N ASN A 495 -25.49 -38.25 8.98
CA ASN A 495 -26.93 -38.02 9.11
C ASN A 495 -27.45 -38.81 10.32
N ASN A 496 -27.35 -38.25 11.51
CA ASN A 496 -27.76 -38.87 12.77
C ASN A 496 -27.16 -40.30 12.99
N GLY A 497 -25.87 -40.44 12.81
CA GLY A 497 -25.15 -41.70 12.94
C GLY A 497 -25.15 -42.55 11.68
N VAL A 498 -25.75 -42.15 10.62
CA VAL A 498 -25.74 -42.82 9.31
C VAL A 498 -24.86 -42.03 8.33
N ASN A 499 -23.71 -42.65 7.94
CA ASN A 499 -22.80 -42.01 6.98
C ASN A 499 -23.41 -42.02 5.56
N THR A 500 -23.98 -40.88 5.16
CA THR A 500 -24.79 -40.72 3.94
C THR A 500 -23.98 -40.02 2.85
N LYS A 501 -24.04 -40.56 1.62
CA LYS A 501 -23.37 -39.94 0.47
C LYS A 501 -24.09 -38.67 0.05
N TRP A 502 -23.29 -37.58 -0.12
CA TRP A 502 -23.81 -36.29 -0.62
C TRP A 502 -24.02 -36.34 -2.13
N ASP A 503 -25.21 -36.01 -2.57
CA ASP A 503 -25.52 -35.80 -4.00
C ASP A 503 -25.59 -34.30 -4.31
N PHE A 504 -24.60 -33.75 -4.99
CA PHE A 504 -24.51 -32.35 -5.33
C PHE A 504 -25.70 -31.83 -6.21
N LYS A 505 -26.42 -32.72 -6.86
CA LYS A 505 -27.56 -32.33 -7.68
C LYS A 505 -28.83 -32.14 -6.85
N THR A 506 -29.06 -32.98 -5.87
CA THR A 506 -30.33 -33.06 -5.12
C THR A 506 -30.20 -32.54 -3.70
N ASP A 507 -29.06 -32.73 -3.05
CA ASP A 507 -28.89 -32.35 -1.65
C ASP A 507 -28.67 -30.84 -1.51
N ARG A 508 -29.14 -30.30 -0.39
CA ARG A 508 -29.05 -28.89 -0.05
C ARG A 508 -28.59 -28.79 1.39
N ALA A 509 -27.53 -28.00 1.60
CA ALA A 509 -27.06 -27.75 2.93
C ALA A 509 -28.07 -26.83 3.69
N ARG A 510 -28.47 -27.27 4.87
CA ARG A 510 -29.41 -26.53 5.75
C ARG A 510 -28.74 -26.09 7.05
N TYR A 511 -27.53 -26.58 7.32
CA TYR A 511 -26.72 -26.25 8.47
C TYR A 511 -25.24 -26.40 8.11
N THR A 512 -24.38 -25.81 8.92
CA THR A 512 -22.93 -26.01 8.80
C THR A 512 -22.59 -27.48 8.99
N MET A 513 -21.84 -28.06 8.07
CA MET A 513 -21.56 -29.48 8.07
C MET A 513 -20.18 -29.82 7.46
N THR A 514 -19.67 -30.99 7.78
CA THR A 514 -18.47 -31.54 7.15
C THR A 514 -18.84 -32.65 6.16
N LEU A 515 -18.34 -32.54 4.97
CA LEU A 515 -18.39 -33.59 3.97
C LEU A 515 -17.03 -34.30 3.97
N THR A 516 -17.01 -35.54 4.41
CA THR A 516 -15.78 -36.37 4.54
C THR A 516 -15.61 -37.23 3.31
N ALA A 517 -14.42 -37.24 2.75
CA ALA A 517 -14.08 -38.14 1.63
C ALA A 517 -14.09 -39.61 2.05
N LYS A 518 -14.76 -40.43 1.28
CA LYS A 518 -14.69 -41.89 1.49
C LYS A 518 -13.82 -42.53 0.44
N TRP A 519 -13.00 -43.45 0.91
CA TRP A 519 -11.96 -44.12 0.13
C TRP A 519 -12.17 -45.61 0.06
N LYS A 520 -11.98 -46.19 -1.12
CA LYS A 520 -11.89 -47.63 -1.33
C LYS A 520 -10.46 -48.04 -1.59
N ALA A 521 -9.92 -48.88 -0.80
CA ALA A 521 -8.57 -49.41 -1.00
C ALA A 521 -8.48 -50.17 -2.35
N ASN A 522 -7.48 -49.86 -3.13
CA ASN A 522 -7.18 -50.56 -4.36
C ASN A 522 -6.52 -51.91 -4.01
N THR A 523 -7.33 -52.98 -3.85
CA THR A 523 -6.80 -54.31 -3.61
C THR A 523 -6.05 -54.80 -4.85
N SER A 524 -4.74 -54.96 -4.73
CA SER A 524 -3.95 -55.76 -5.66
C SER A 524 -4.29 -57.23 -5.48
N SER A 525 -5.26 -57.73 -6.20
CA SER A 525 -5.48 -59.20 -6.34
C SER A 525 -5.08 -59.62 -7.74
N SER A 526 -4.01 -60.41 -7.78
CA SER A 526 -3.68 -61.27 -8.92
C SER A 526 -4.77 -62.31 -9.09
N SER A 527 -5.21 -62.46 -10.31
CA SER A 527 -5.85 -63.56 -11.00
C SER A 527 -7.33 -63.40 -11.40
N GLY A 528 -7.56 -63.34 -12.69
CA GLY A 528 -8.50 -64.09 -13.48
C GLY A 528 -9.97 -63.80 -13.39
N GLY A 529 -10.55 -63.25 -14.49
CA GLY A 529 -11.96 -63.43 -14.79
C GLY A 529 -12.61 -62.15 -15.41
N GLY A 530 -12.97 -62.24 -16.69
CA GLY A 530 -13.49 -61.16 -17.53
C GLY A 530 -14.71 -60.44 -16.99
N GLY A 531 -14.70 -59.15 -17.16
CA GLY A 531 -15.81 -58.24 -17.03
C GLY A 531 -15.39 -56.90 -17.58
N GLY A 532 -16.08 -56.38 -18.60
CA GLY A 532 -15.74 -55.20 -19.38
C GLY A 532 -15.58 -53.92 -18.54
N GLY A 533 -14.41 -53.70 -18.01
CA GLY A 533 -14.05 -52.48 -17.30
C GLY A 533 -13.64 -51.39 -18.28
N THR A 534 -14.23 -50.23 -18.15
CA THR A 534 -13.84 -49.04 -18.90
C THR A 534 -12.37 -48.71 -18.59
N THR A 535 -11.51 -48.89 -19.61
CA THR A 535 -10.08 -48.56 -19.48
C THR A 535 -9.92 -47.04 -19.50
N TYR A 536 -9.19 -46.51 -18.54
CA TYR A 536 -8.82 -45.09 -18.44
C TYR A 536 -7.37 -44.87 -18.86
N TYR A 537 -7.13 -43.76 -19.53
CA TYR A 537 -5.80 -43.34 -19.92
C TYR A 537 -5.50 -41.94 -19.38
N THR A 538 -4.22 -41.65 -19.23
CA THR A 538 -3.76 -40.34 -18.72
C THR A 538 -3.21 -39.50 -19.87
N LEU A 539 -3.64 -38.23 -19.94
CA LEU A 539 -3.01 -37.22 -20.74
C LEU A 539 -2.10 -36.37 -19.85
N THR A 540 -0.81 -36.34 -20.19
CA THR A 540 0.18 -35.54 -19.49
C THR A 540 0.54 -34.33 -20.33
N PHE A 541 0.73 -33.18 -19.69
CA PHE A 541 1.12 -31.90 -20.31
C PHE A 541 2.60 -31.64 -20.05
N GLU A 542 3.43 -31.72 -21.07
CA GLU A 542 4.82 -31.27 -21.00
C GLU A 542 4.85 -29.82 -21.46
N THR A 543 4.98 -28.90 -20.50
CA THR A 543 4.86 -27.47 -20.75
C THR A 543 6.13 -26.82 -21.26
N ASN A 544 7.23 -27.57 -21.42
CA ASN A 544 8.51 -27.12 -21.98
C ASN A 544 9.00 -25.80 -21.33
N GLY A 545 8.90 -25.71 -20.01
CA GLY A 545 9.33 -24.53 -19.23
C GLY A 545 8.28 -23.45 -19.04
N GLY A 546 7.02 -23.70 -19.38
CA GLY A 546 5.86 -22.93 -18.94
C GLY A 546 5.26 -23.46 -17.64
N ASP A 547 4.21 -22.78 -17.15
CA ASP A 547 3.48 -23.18 -15.95
C ASP A 547 2.99 -24.63 -16.04
N SER A 548 3.10 -25.38 -14.94
CA SER A 548 2.71 -26.77 -14.92
C SER A 548 1.19 -26.95 -15.04
N ILE A 549 0.75 -27.87 -15.90
CA ILE A 549 -0.65 -28.26 -16.04
C ILE A 549 -0.82 -29.69 -15.54
N GLN A 550 -1.83 -29.91 -14.70
CA GLN A 550 -2.10 -31.21 -14.11
C GLN A 550 -2.56 -32.23 -15.15
N ALA A 551 -2.04 -33.45 -15.08
CA ALA A 551 -2.41 -34.52 -15.97
C ALA A 551 -3.89 -34.90 -15.86
N ILE A 552 -4.53 -35.20 -16.98
CA ILE A 552 -5.98 -35.51 -17.07
C ILE A 552 -6.15 -37.04 -17.27
N ARG A 553 -7.00 -37.66 -16.44
CA ARG A 553 -7.40 -39.06 -16.61
C ARG A 553 -8.78 -39.13 -17.24
N ALA A 554 -8.87 -39.77 -18.39
CA ALA A 554 -10.14 -39.95 -19.10
C ALA A 554 -10.32 -41.36 -19.67
N ALA A 555 -11.57 -41.74 -19.92
CA ALA A 555 -11.92 -43.07 -20.43
C ALA A 555 -11.35 -43.28 -21.85
N ARG A 556 -11.02 -44.56 -22.18
CA ARG A 556 -10.58 -44.96 -23.50
C ARG A 556 -11.55 -44.44 -24.58
N GLY A 557 -11.00 -43.77 -25.58
CA GLY A 557 -11.74 -43.25 -26.70
C GLY A 557 -12.33 -41.86 -26.51
N LYS A 558 -12.21 -41.23 -25.31
CA LYS A 558 -12.64 -39.86 -25.08
C LYS A 558 -11.73 -38.88 -25.83
N THR A 559 -12.31 -37.94 -26.53
CA THR A 559 -11.60 -36.78 -27.09
C THR A 559 -11.60 -35.67 -26.09
N LEU A 560 -10.43 -35.04 -25.88
CA LEU A 560 -10.23 -33.91 -25.01
C LEU A 560 -9.87 -32.68 -25.84
N ASP A 561 -10.58 -31.60 -25.65
CA ASP A 561 -10.24 -30.30 -26.20
C ASP A 561 -9.08 -29.70 -25.41
N LEU A 562 -8.06 -29.24 -26.10
CA LEU A 562 -6.83 -28.69 -25.51
C LEU A 562 -6.84 -27.17 -25.46
N SER A 563 -7.85 -26.52 -26.02
CA SER A 563 -7.94 -25.05 -26.07
C SER A 563 -8.12 -24.42 -24.68
N ALA A 564 -8.71 -25.18 -23.74
CA ALA A 564 -8.88 -24.76 -22.35
C ALA A 564 -7.57 -24.78 -21.52
N TYR A 565 -6.48 -25.33 -22.06
CA TYR A 565 -5.22 -25.52 -21.35
C TYR A 565 -4.12 -24.69 -22.01
N THR A 566 -3.94 -23.46 -21.53
CA THR A 566 -2.96 -22.52 -22.06
C THR A 566 -1.97 -22.14 -20.95
N PRO A 567 -0.76 -22.75 -20.93
CA PRO A 567 0.27 -22.41 -19.96
C PRO A 567 0.86 -21.02 -20.28
N MET A 568 1.46 -20.38 -19.29
CA MET A 568 2.24 -19.15 -19.47
C MET A 568 3.73 -19.44 -19.32
N ARG A 569 4.56 -18.66 -20.03
CA ARG A 569 6.01 -18.68 -19.92
C ARG A 569 6.56 -17.29 -20.17
N ASP A 570 7.34 -16.76 -19.21
CA ASP A 570 7.93 -15.44 -19.29
C ASP A 570 8.79 -15.25 -20.54
N GLY A 571 8.50 -14.17 -21.28
CA GLY A 571 9.21 -13.83 -22.54
C GLY A 571 8.84 -14.67 -23.76
N TYR A 572 7.77 -15.48 -23.69
CA TYR A 572 7.33 -16.33 -24.80
C TYR A 572 5.81 -16.29 -24.99
N ASP A 573 5.36 -16.42 -26.23
CA ASP A 573 3.96 -16.63 -26.60
C ASP A 573 3.69 -18.12 -26.79
N PHE A 574 2.53 -18.58 -26.25
CA PHE A 574 2.15 -19.98 -26.41
C PHE A 574 1.79 -20.30 -27.88
N GLY A 575 2.59 -21.18 -28.51
CA GLY A 575 2.44 -21.57 -29.90
C GLY A 575 1.39 -22.66 -30.13
N GLY A 576 0.92 -23.31 -29.06
CA GLY A 576 -0.08 -24.37 -29.11
C GLY A 576 0.45 -25.71 -28.60
N TRP A 577 -0.44 -26.71 -28.58
CA TRP A 577 -0.11 -28.08 -28.18
C TRP A 577 0.29 -28.93 -29.38
N TYR A 578 1.24 -29.83 -29.17
CA TYR A 578 1.75 -30.79 -30.16
C TYR A 578 1.67 -32.22 -29.62
N ALA A 579 1.39 -33.18 -30.53
CA ALA A 579 1.28 -34.59 -30.19
C ALA A 579 2.65 -35.31 -30.01
N ASP A 580 3.72 -34.65 -30.42
CA ASP A 580 5.09 -35.20 -30.42
C ASP A 580 6.08 -34.18 -29.83
N LYS A 581 7.17 -34.70 -29.27
CA LYS A 581 8.22 -33.91 -28.62
C LYS A 581 8.99 -32.99 -29.58
N ASP A 582 9.02 -33.37 -30.86
CA ASP A 582 9.73 -32.63 -31.91
C ASP A 582 8.89 -31.47 -32.43
N LEU A 583 7.68 -31.22 -31.88
CA LEU A 583 6.75 -30.17 -32.19
C LEU A 583 6.39 -30.13 -33.70
N THR A 584 6.15 -31.29 -34.29
CA THR A 584 5.84 -31.40 -35.73
C THR A 584 4.32 -31.50 -35.97
N GLN A 585 3.56 -32.07 -35.06
CA GLN A 585 2.12 -32.32 -35.18
C GLN A 585 1.33 -31.46 -34.19
N ARG A 586 0.95 -30.27 -34.65
CA ARG A 586 0.08 -29.37 -33.84
C ARG A 586 -1.31 -29.94 -33.73
N ILE A 587 -1.88 -29.91 -32.54
CA ILE A 587 -3.21 -30.44 -32.23
C ILE A 587 -4.01 -29.47 -31.36
N THR A 588 -5.32 -29.43 -31.59
CA THR A 588 -6.27 -28.67 -30.73
C THR A 588 -7.14 -29.60 -29.90
N GLU A 589 -7.18 -30.87 -30.24
CA GLU A 589 -7.88 -31.91 -29.50
C GLU A 589 -7.09 -33.21 -29.54
N ILE A 590 -7.31 -34.12 -28.58
CA ILE A 590 -6.66 -35.40 -28.55
C ILE A 590 -7.58 -36.54 -28.11
N LYS A 591 -7.67 -37.60 -28.92
CA LYS A 591 -8.43 -38.80 -28.55
C LYS A 591 -7.52 -39.79 -27.79
N LEU A 592 -7.93 -40.18 -26.60
CA LEU A 592 -7.18 -41.10 -25.74
C LEU A 592 -7.42 -42.55 -26.13
N SER A 593 -6.53 -43.12 -26.98
CA SER A 593 -6.45 -44.56 -27.28
C SER A 593 -5.41 -45.31 -26.43
N GLY A 594 -4.63 -44.59 -25.65
CA GLY A 594 -3.61 -44.95 -24.69
C GLY A 594 -3.23 -43.73 -23.85
N SER A 595 -2.43 -43.89 -22.81
CA SER A 595 -1.86 -42.71 -22.11
C SER A 595 -0.97 -41.95 -23.09
N LYS A 596 -1.07 -40.63 -23.11
CA LYS A 596 -0.40 -39.74 -24.05
C LYS A 596 0.21 -38.57 -23.34
N THR A 597 1.23 -37.98 -23.95
CA THR A 597 1.79 -36.68 -23.56
C THR A 597 1.62 -35.73 -24.70
N VAL A 598 1.28 -34.48 -24.37
CA VAL A 598 1.25 -33.33 -25.32
C VAL A 598 2.30 -32.34 -24.89
N TYR A 599 2.91 -31.66 -25.86
CA TYR A 599 4.06 -30.79 -25.67
C TYR A 599 3.71 -29.36 -26.06
N ALA A 600 4.05 -28.41 -25.21
CA ALA A 600 3.85 -27.00 -25.49
C ALA A 600 4.94 -26.48 -26.44
N ASP A 601 4.51 -25.74 -27.46
CA ASP A 601 5.40 -24.91 -28.28
C ASP A 601 5.45 -23.49 -27.73
N TRP A 602 6.63 -22.90 -27.83
CA TRP A 602 6.87 -21.53 -27.38
C TRP A 602 7.56 -20.72 -28.45
N LYS A 603 6.93 -19.64 -28.87
CA LYS A 603 7.56 -18.63 -29.71
C LYS A 603 8.21 -17.61 -28.79
N LYS A 604 9.54 -17.52 -28.88
CA LYS A 604 10.24 -16.44 -28.16
C LYS A 604 9.67 -15.12 -28.63
N ARG A 605 9.23 -14.32 -27.69
CA ARG A 605 8.78 -12.98 -27.99
C ARG A 605 10.01 -12.19 -28.45
N GLU A 606 10.09 -11.91 -29.75
CA GLU A 606 11.14 -11.04 -30.28
C GLU A 606 10.98 -9.68 -29.61
N PRO A 607 12.07 -9.01 -29.20
CA PRO A 607 12.00 -7.60 -28.87
C PRO A 607 11.57 -6.89 -30.16
N ASP A 608 10.42 -6.22 -30.14
CA ASP A 608 9.96 -5.44 -31.27
C ASP A 608 11.07 -4.50 -31.74
N GLU A 609 11.20 -4.36 -33.09
CA GLU A 609 12.20 -3.58 -33.77
C GLU A 609 12.37 -2.13 -33.28
N PRO A 610 13.52 -1.49 -33.45
CA PRO A 610 13.93 -0.23 -32.83
C PRO A 610 13.35 1.03 -33.45
N ASP A 611 12.04 1.10 -33.68
CA ASP A 611 11.28 2.33 -33.88
C ASP A 611 10.14 2.52 -32.85
N ALA A 612 10.17 1.76 -31.80
CA ALA A 612 9.21 1.93 -30.72
C ALA A 612 9.44 3.29 -30.03
N VAL A 613 8.37 4.06 -29.96
CA VAL A 613 8.31 5.31 -29.19
C VAL A 613 9.00 5.12 -27.85
N LYS A 614 10.05 5.90 -27.62
CA LYS A 614 10.77 5.86 -26.33
C LYS A 614 9.78 6.21 -25.24
N ASN A 615 9.56 5.27 -24.31
CA ASN A 615 8.68 5.51 -23.17
C ASN A 615 9.13 6.78 -22.41
N PRO A 616 8.31 7.85 -22.36
CA PRO A 616 8.66 9.05 -21.63
C PRO A 616 8.32 8.97 -20.13
N PHE A 617 7.56 7.94 -19.72
CA PHE A 617 6.96 7.84 -18.40
C PHE A 617 7.78 6.97 -17.46
N ALA A 618 8.24 7.53 -16.36
CA ALA A 618 9.01 6.83 -15.34
C ALA A 618 8.17 5.85 -14.50
N ASP A 619 6.85 6.05 -14.47
CA ASP A 619 5.87 5.23 -13.73
C ASP A 619 5.18 4.16 -14.60
N VAL A 620 5.71 3.89 -15.81
CA VAL A 620 5.23 2.86 -16.73
C VAL A 620 6.41 1.97 -17.13
N ASN A 621 6.46 0.76 -16.57
CA ASN A 621 7.58 -0.16 -16.79
C ASN A 621 7.25 -1.22 -17.85
N ALA A 622 8.28 -1.75 -18.53
CA ALA A 622 8.10 -2.76 -19.59
C ALA A 622 7.42 -4.06 -19.11
N GLY A 623 7.43 -4.34 -17.77
CA GLY A 623 6.73 -5.46 -17.17
C GLY A 623 5.27 -5.20 -16.79
N ASP A 624 4.80 -3.97 -16.90
CA ASP A 624 3.42 -3.64 -16.53
C ASP A 624 2.45 -4.18 -17.57
N TRP A 625 1.32 -4.74 -17.13
CA TRP A 625 0.31 -5.32 -18.03
C TRP A 625 -0.24 -4.30 -19.05
N PHE A 626 -0.21 -3.02 -18.69
CA PHE A 626 -0.71 -1.89 -19.50
C PHE A 626 0.40 -1.21 -20.33
N TYR A 627 1.65 -1.66 -20.25
CA TYR A 627 2.81 -0.98 -20.87
C TYR A 627 2.56 -0.65 -22.34
N ARG A 628 2.18 -1.65 -23.12
CA ARG A 628 1.91 -1.50 -24.57
C ARG A 628 0.71 -0.59 -24.83
N ASP A 629 -0.33 -0.73 -24.04
CA ASP A 629 -1.58 0.03 -24.20
C ASP A 629 -1.35 1.53 -23.92
N VAL A 630 -0.53 1.83 -22.92
CA VAL A 630 -0.14 3.20 -22.60
C VAL A 630 0.71 3.81 -23.71
N LEU A 631 1.74 3.11 -24.17
CA LEU A 631 2.60 3.61 -25.25
C LEU A 631 1.82 3.77 -26.55
N PHE A 632 0.96 2.83 -26.91
CA PHE A 632 0.06 2.96 -28.06
C PHE A 632 -0.82 4.22 -27.94
N SER A 633 -1.47 4.41 -26.81
CA SER A 633 -2.35 5.56 -26.59
C SER A 633 -1.59 6.88 -26.60
N TYR A 634 -0.35 6.88 -26.14
CA TYR A 634 0.55 8.04 -26.17
C TYR A 634 1.02 8.33 -27.61
N GLU A 635 1.49 7.33 -28.33
CA GLU A 635 1.92 7.44 -29.72
C GLU A 635 0.82 7.97 -30.64
N LYS A 636 -0.38 7.43 -30.48
CA LYS A 636 -1.56 7.89 -31.25
C LYS A 636 -2.09 9.26 -30.79
N GLY A 637 -1.48 9.88 -29.78
CA GLY A 637 -1.92 11.17 -29.26
C GLY A 637 -3.28 11.12 -28.55
N LEU A 638 -3.78 9.94 -28.22
CA LEU A 638 -5.07 9.74 -27.53
C LEU A 638 -4.96 10.14 -26.08
N MET A 639 -3.89 9.72 -25.43
CA MET A 639 -3.60 10.05 -24.03
C MET A 639 -2.20 10.68 -23.92
N SER A 640 -2.06 11.60 -22.98
CA SER A 640 -0.77 12.18 -22.58
C SER A 640 -0.48 11.85 -21.11
N GLY A 641 0.75 12.07 -20.66
CA GLY A 641 1.07 12.04 -19.24
C GLY A 641 0.28 13.07 -18.44
N MET A 642 0.22 12.89 -17.14
CA MET A 642 -0.25 13.91 -16.20
C MET A 642 0.78 15.04 -16.09
N ASP A 643 2.06 14.68 -16.30
CA ASP A 643 3.17 15.61 -16.56
C ASP A 643 4.15 15.00 -17.59
N ALA A 644 5.32 15.62 -17.77
CA ALA A 644 6.29 15.22 -18.78
C ALA A 644 6.90 13.82 -18.53
N ALA A 645 6.88 13.32 -17.30
CA ALA A 645 7.55 12.08 -16.90
C ALA A 645 6.63 11.06 -16.23
N ALA A 646 5.38 11.42 -15.92
CA ALA A 646 4.43 10.55 -15.24
C ALA A 646 3.14 10.38 -16.04
N PHE A 647 2.76 9.14 -16.29
CA PHE A 647 1.47 8.77 -16.88
C PHE A 647 0.35 8.70 -15.85
N ALA A 648 0.68 8.33 -14.60
CA ALA A 648 -0.23 8.03 -13.52
C ALA A 648 -1.23 6.91 -13.87
N PRO A 649 -0.76 5.68 -14.17
CA PRO A 649 -1.58 4.59 -14.71
C PRO A 649 -2.75 4.19 -13.81
N TYR A 650 -2.57 4.26 -12.50
CA TYR A 650 -3.58 3.90 -11.50
C TYR A 650 -4.49 5.06 -11.07
N ALA A 651 -4.27 6.27 -11.58
CA ALA A 651 -5.16 7.37 -11.30
C ALA A 651 -6.51 7.17 -12.00
N ASN A 652 -7.60 7.52 -11.31
CA ASN A 652 -8.94 7.50 -11.90
C ASN A 652 -9.04 8.48 -13.07
N THR A 653 -9.75 8.07 -14.10
CA THR A 653 -10.05 8.93 -15.24
C THR A 653 -11.31 9.75 -14.99
N THR A 654 -11.25 11.05 -15.25
CA THR A 654 -12.40 11.92 -15.07
C THR A 654 -13.26 12.01 -16.34
N ARG A 655 -14.52 12.39 -16.18
CA ARG A 655 -15.48 12.57 -17.28
C ARG A 655 -14.99 13.57 -18.32
N ALA A 656 -14.35 14.69 -17.88
CA ALA A 656 -13.76 15.67 -18.79
C ALA A 656 -12.60 15.07 -19.61
N GLN A 657 -11.75 14.25 -19.00
CA GLN A 657 -10.65 13.58 -19.70
C GLN A 657 -11.18 12.65 -20.79
N ILE A 658 -12.24 11.90 -20.52
CA ILE A 658 -12.88 11.04 -21.52
C ILE A 658 -13.42 11.84 -22.70
N ALA A 659 -14.11 12.93 -22.44
CA ALA A 659 -14.62 13.82 -23.50
C ALA A 659 -13.48 14.33 -24.41
N VAL A 660 -12.37 14.76 -23.80
CA VAL A 660 -11.19 15.25 -24.55
C VAL A 660 -10.56 14.14 -25.39
N ILE A 661 -10.51 12.91 -24.91
CA ILE A 661 -9.93 11.79 -25.66
C ILE A 661 -10.77 11.51 -26.92
N PHE A 662 -12.08 11.34 -26.80
CA PHE A 662 -12.93 11.10 -27.96
C PHE A 662 -12.96 12.29 -28.93
N TYR A 663 -12.91 13.52 -28.43
CA TYR A 663 -12.81 14.72 -29.23
C TYR A 663 -11.50 14.77 -30.03
N ARG A 664 -10.37 14.38 -29.43
CA ARG A 664 -9.08 14.23 -30.11
C ARG A 664 -9.08 13.10 -31.15
N MET A 665 -9.76 12.00 -30.89
CA MET A 665 -9.91 10.91 -31.87
C MET A 665 -10.58 11.38 -33.18
N GLU A 666 -11.41 12.41 -33.10
CA GLU A 666 -12.05 13.06 -34.26
C GLU A 666 -11.24 14.24 -34.81
N GLY A 667 -10.00 14.41 -34.38
CA GLY A 667 -9.13 15.50 -34.85
C GLY A 667 -9.49 16.87 -34.28
N SER A 668 -10.22 16.92 -33.17
CA SER A 668 -10.65 18.15 -32.50
C SER A 668 -11.41 19.12 -33.43
N PRO A 669 -12.55 18.74 -33.99
CA PRO A 669 -13.30 19.55 -34.92
C PRO A 669 -13.75 20.87 -34.30
N ALA A 670 -13.91 21.91 -35.11
CA ALA A 670 -14.44 23.18 -34.65
C ALA A 670 -15.86 22.99 -34.05
N VAL A 671 -16.08 23.59 -32.87
CA VAL A 671 -17.36 23.47 -32.16
C VAL A 671 -18.10 24.80 -32.22
N GLU A 672 -19.31 24.77 -32.75
CA GLU A 672 -20.20 25.94 -32.76
C GLU A 672 -21.28 25.78 -31.67
N GLY A 673 -21.67 26.89 -31.06
CA GLY A 673 -22.68 26.92 -30.01
C GLY A 673 -22.13 26.65 -28.62
N GLU A 674 -23.05 26.40 -27.69
CA GLU A 674 -22.75 26.22 -26.27
C GLU A 674 -23.33 24.88 -25.78
N ASN A 675 -22.77 24.31 -24.72
CA ASN A 675 -23.38 23.18 -24.03
C ASN A 675 -24.42 23.66 -23.01
N SER A 676 -25.25 22.75 -22.54
CA SER A 676 -26.32 23.07 -21.58
C SER A 676 -25.91 22.99 -20.10
N PHE A 677 -24.63 22.67 -19.81
CA PHE A 677 -24.20 22.37 -18.46
C PHE A 677 -23.74 23.62 -17.71
N ALA A 678 -24.33 23.91 -16.58
CA ALA A 678 -23.98 25.05 -15.74
C ALA A 678 -22.59 24.96 -15.11
N ASP A 679 -22.06 23.75 -14.98
CA ASP A 679 -20.72 23.44 -14.45
C ASP A 679 -19.64 23.34 -15.55
N VAL A 680 -20.00 23.57 -16.82
CA VAL A 680 -19.09 23.61 -17.97
C VAL A 680 -19.28 24.92 -18.72
N VAL A 681 -18.75 25.98 -18.17
CA VAL A 681 -18.82 27.31 -18.79
C VAL A 681 -17.47 27.70 -19.36
N ARG A 682 -17.46 28.45 -20.48
CA ARG A 682 -16.22 28.88 -21.12
C ARG A 682 -15.43 29.82 -20.18
N GLY A 683 -14.23 29.39 -19.76
CA GLY A 683 -13.38 30.16 -18.84
C GLY A 683 -11.99 29.56 -18.70
N SER A 684 -11.10 30.23 -17.96
CA SER A 684 -9.69 29.83 -17.85
C SER A 684 -9.48 28.46 -17.22
N GLY A 685 -10.36 28.02 -16.31
CA GLY A 685 -10.27 26.71 -15.65
C GLY A 685 -10.88 25.55 -16.48
N THR A 686 -11.73 25.86 -17.44
CA THR A 686 -12.48 24.88 -18.25
C THR A 686 -12.04 24.83 -19.72
N ALA A 687 -11.18 25.74 -20.13
CA ALA A 687 -10.77 25.92 -21.53
C ALA A 687 -10.26 24.61 -22.16
N TRP A 688 -9.60 23.74 -21.39
CA TRP A 688 -9.01 22.51 -21.91
C TRP A 688 -10.01 21.41 -22.27
N PHE A 689 -11.24 21.46 -21.73
CA PHE A 689 -12.28 20.47 -21.99
C PHE A 689 -13.61 21.05 -22.47
N TYR A 690 -13.78 22.35 -22.46
CA TYR A 690 -15.04 23.01 -22.82
C TYR A 690 -15.56 22.57 -24.20
N ASP A 691 -14.72 22.72 -25.22
CA ASP A 691 -15.10 22.38 -26.60
C ASP A 691 -15.32 20.86 -26.74
N ALA A 692 -14.52 20.04 -26.08
CA ALA A 692 -14.68 18.60 -26.08
C ALA A 692 -16.00 18.11 -25.46
N VAL A 693 -16.39 18.68 -24.32
CA VAL A 693 -17.67 18.38 -23.66
C VAL A 693 -18.85 18.87 -24.52
N THR A 694 -18.74 20.07 -25.09
CA THR A 694 -19.76 20.62 -25.97
C THR A 694 -19.96 19.75 -27.22
N TRP A 695 -18.86 19.34 -27.85
CA TRP A 695 -18.88 18.41 -28.97
C TRP A 695 -19.49 17.05 -28.59
N ALA A 696 -19.07 16.49 -27.48
CA ALA A 696 -19.56 15.17 -27.04
C ALA A 696 -21.08 15.19 -26.72
N GLN A 697 -21.59 16.30 -26.17
CA GLN A 697 -23.00 16.50 -25.94
C GLN A 697 -23.77 16.64 -27.26
N GLN A 698 -23.31 17.49 -28.17
CA GLN A 698 -23.97 17.77 -29.45
C GLN A 698 -24.08 16.52 -30.32
N ASN A 699 -23.13 15.60 -30.24
CA ASN A 699 -23.11 14.33 -30.98
C ASN A 699 -23.68 13.14 -30.19
N GLY A 700 -24.31 13.40 -29.02
CA GLY A 700 -24.99 12.35 -28.25
C GLY A 700 -24.04 11.32 -27.61
N ILE A 701 -22.74 11.57 -27.60
CA ILE A 701 -21.72 10.63 -27.08
C ILE A 701 -21.70 10.67 -25.54
N MET A 702 -21.69 11.88 -24.96
CA MET A 702 -21.72 12.07 -23.52
C MET A 702 -22.83 13.02 -23.10
N GLY A 703 -23.63 12.62 -22.13
CA GLY A 703 -24.60 13.47 -21.44
C GLY A 703 -24.13 13.83 -20.03
N GLY A 704 -24.87 14.75 -19.38
CA GLY A 704 -24.70 15.03 -17.96
C GLY A 704 -25.44 14.04 -17.06
N TYR A 705 -25.24 14.14 -15.75
CA TYR A 705 -26.10 13.50 -14.75
C TYR A 705 -27.50 14.16 -14.70
N SER A 706 -27.57 15.40 -15.15
CA SER A 706 -28.82 16.12 -15.40
C SER A 706 -28.64 17.05 -16.61
N ASN A 707 -29.72 17.71 -17.02
CA ASN A 707 -29.68 18.68 -18.12
C ASN A 707 -28.76 19.89 -17.82
N SER A 708 -28.37 20.11 -16.57
CA SER A 708 -27.57 21.26 -16.15
C SER A 708 -26.24 20.89 -15.49
N SER A 709 -25.94 19.62 -15.29
CA SER A 709 -24.70 19.20 -14.63
C SER A 709 -24.00 18.06 -15.38
N PHE A 710 -22.77 18.32 -15.81
CA PHE A 710 -21.88 17.36 -16.44
C PHE A 710 -21.00 16.64 -15.44
N ALA A 711 -20.61 17.30 -14.36
CA ALA A 711 -19.65 16.86 -13.36
C ALA A 711 -18.28 16.48 -13.98
N PRO A 712 -17.54 17.46 -14.54
CA PRO A 712 -16.35 17.22 -15.33
C PRO A 712 -15.20 16.54 -14.58
N ASN A 713 -15.15 16.72 -13.27
CA ASN A 713 -14.08 16.18 -12.40
C ASN A 713 -14.44 14.84 -11.75
N ASP A 714 -15.68 14.38 -11.91
CA ASP A 714 -16.07 13.09 -11.34
C ASP A 714 -15.34 11.94 -12.05
N PRO A 715 -14.88 10.93 -11.30
CA PRO A 715 -14.33 9.73 -11.89
C PRO A 715 -15.39 8.96 -12.67
N ILE A 716 -15.01 8.38 -13.81
CA ILE A 716 -15.93 7.61 -14.65
C ILE A 716 -16.00 6.17 -14.15
N THR A 717 -17.22 5.59 -14.10
CA THR A 717 -17.37 4.17 -13.81
C THR A 717 -17.17 3.31 -15.06
N ARG A 718 -16.85 2.02 -14.90
CA ARG A 718 -16.62 1.09 -16.01
C ARG A 718 -17.86 0.93 -16.89
N GLU A 719 -19.08 0.88 -16.31
CA GLU A 719 -20.33 0.84 -17.07
C GLU A 719 -20.61 2.15 -17.83
N GLN A 720 -20.29 3.30 -17.23
CA GLN A 720 -20.40 4.60 -17.90
C GLN A 720 -19.44 4.69 -19.07
N LEU A 721 -18.20 4.22 -18.87
CA LEU A 721 -17.17 4.19 -19.91
C LEU A 721 -17.61 3.29 -21.09
N ALA A 722 -18.12 2.09 -20.82
CA ALA A 722 -18.68 1.20 -21.83
C ALA A 722 -19.84 1.86 -22.59
N ALA A 723 -20.73 2.58 -21.88
CA ALA A 723 -21.84 3.30 -22.52
C ALA A 723 -21.36 4.44 -23.44
N ILE A 724 -20.23 5.08 -23.09
CA ILE A 724 -19.63 6.12 -23.94
C ILE A 724 -19.00 5.50 -25.20
N PHE A 725 -18.21 4.43 -25.06
CA PHE A 725 -17.67 3.70 -26.20
C PHE A 725 -18.77 3.19 -27.14
N TYR A 726 -19.85 2.67 -26.59
CA TYR A 726 -21.01 2.19 -27.36
C TYR A 726 -21.66 3.31 -28.17
N ARG A 727 -21.91 4.48 -27.57
CA ARG A 727 -22.48 5.66 -28.27
C ARG A 727 -21.50 6.23 -29.29
N TYR A 728 -20.21 6.23 -28.98
CA TYR A 728 -19.20 6.66 -29.94
C TYR A 728 -19.11 5.68 -31.14
N ALA A 729 -19.23 4.37 -30.90
CA ALA A 729 -19.32 3.38 -31.99
C ALA A 729 -20.56 3.62 -32.88
N GLN A 730 -21.70 3.95 -32.27
CA GLN A 730 -22.91 4.36 -33.03
C GLN A 730 -22.70 5.64 -33.82
N TYR A 731 -22.05 6.64 -33.23
CA TYR A 731 -21.69 7.88 -33.92
C TYR A 731 -20.78 7.61 -35.14
N LYS A 732 -19.87 6.65 -35.06
CA LYS A 732 -19.00 6.20 -36.15
C LYS A 732 -19.70 5.30 -37.15
N GLY A 733 -20.94 4.87 -36.90
CA GLY A 733 -21.68 3.92 -37.76
C GLY A 733 -21.19 2.49 -37.67
N TYR A 734 -20.46 2.13 -36.57
CA TYR A 734 -20.02 0.76 -36.35
C TYR A 734 -21.19 -0.15 -35.94
N ASP A 735 -21.05 -1.46 -36.17
CA ASP A 735 -22.07 -2.42 -35.75
C ASP A 735 -22.12 -2.54 -34.23
N THR A 736 -23.19 -2.00 -33.66
CA THR A 736 -23.52 -2.10 -32.24
C THR A 736 -24.64 -3.08 -31.94
N THR A 737 -25.08 -3.87 -32.92
CA THR A 737 -26.18 -4.86 -32.77
C THR A 737 -25.70 -6.16 -32.12
N GLN A 738 -24.39 -6.38 -32.02
CA GLN A 738 -23.76 -7.58 -31.45
C GLN A 738 -23.90 -7.63 -29.93
N GLY A 739 -25.12 -7.68 -29.42
CA GLY A 739 -25.43 -8.02 -28.04
C GLY A 739 -25.48 -9.54 -27.89
N GLY A 740 -24.90 -10.06 -26.80
CA GLY A 740 -24.85 -11.50 -26.58
C GLY A 740 -25.16 -11.89 -25.14
N MET A 741 -25.25 -13.19 -24.92
CA MET A 741 -25.48 -13.78 -23.60
C MET A 741 -24.17 -13.90 -22.79
N ALA A 742 -22.99 -13.67 -23.41
CA ALA A 742 -21.68 -13.79 -22.78
C ALA A 742 -21.53 -12.93 -21.50
N ILE A 743 -22.21 -11.79 -21.45
CA ILE A 743 -22.22 -10.94 -20.25
C ILE A 743 -22.79 -11.65 -19.01
N ARG A 744 -23.67 -12.64 -19.19
CA ARG A 744 -24.27 -13.40 -18.06
C ARG A 744 -23.32 -14.44 -17.45
N GLU A 745 -22.18 -14.67 -18.09
CA GLU A 745 -21.15 -15.54 -17.55
C GLU A 745 -20.36 -14.84 -16.42
N PHE A 746 -20.51 -13.52 -16.31
CA PHE A 746 -19.86 -12.74 -15.25
C PHE A 746 -20.73 -12.70 -13.99
N GLY A 747 -20.11 -12.94 -12.84
CA GLY A 747 -20.80 -13.10 -11.57
C GLY A 747 -21.51 -11.85 -11.07
N ASP A 748 -21.12 -10.67 -11.57
CA ASP A 748 -21.68 -9.37 -11.17
C ASP A 748 -22.54 -8.69 -12.26
N TYR A 749 -22.95 -9.42 -13.30
CA TYR A 749 -23.69 -8.82 -14.41
C TYR A 749 -25.02 -8.18 -13.97
N GLU A 750 -25.65 -8.69 -12.90
CA GLU A 750 -26.89 -8.13 -12.33
C GLU A 750 -26.68 -6.77 -11.64
N SER A 751 -25.45 -6.41 -11.33
CA SER A 751 -25.13 -5.10 -10.76
C SER A 751 -25.02 -3.99 -11.81
N ILE A 752 -25.07 -4.33 -13.10
CA ILE A 752 -25.04 -3.37 -14.20
C ILE A 752 -26.35 -2.57 -14.19
N SER A 753 -26.24 -1.25 -14.31
CA SER A 753 -27.44 -0.40 -14.45
C SER A 753 -28.20 -0.67 -15.75
N ASP A 754 -29.51 -0.55 -15.73
CA ASP A 754 -30.38 -0.78 -16.90
C ASP A 754 -29.93 0.03 -18.13
N TYR A 755 -29.51 1.30 -17.93
CA TYR A 755 -29.05 2.16 -19.03
C TYR A 755 -27.75 1.67 -19.68
N ALA A 756 -26.94 0.91 -18.98
CA ALA A 756 -25.63 0.45 -19.42
C ALA A 756 -25.64 -1.02 -19.90
N MET A 757 -26.69 -1.77 -19.59
CA MET A 757 -26.77 -3.22 -19.86
C MET A 757 -26.47 -3.55 -21.34
N GLY A 758 -27.08 -2.85 -22.29
CA GLY A 758 -26.84 -3.06 -23.71
C GLY A 758 -25.42 -2.72 -24.15
N ALA A 759 -24.88 -1.63 -23.61
CA ALA A 759 -23.53 -1.20 -23.92
C ALA A 759 -22.47 -2.15 -23.33
N MET A 760 -22.66 -2.61 -22.12
CA MET A 760 -21.79 -3.59 -21.47
C MET A 760 -21.85 -4.95 -22.19
N ALA A 761 -23.06 -5.41 -22.59
CA ALA A 761 -23.20 -6.65 -23.37
C ALA A 761 -22.46 -6.56 -24.71
N TRP A 762 -22.59 -5.45 -25.41
CA TRP A 762 -21.83 -5.19 -26.63
C TRP A 762 -20.31 -5.16 -26.36
N ALA A 763 -19.88 -4.45 -25.36
CA ALA A 763 -18.45 -4.31 -25.04
C ALA A 763 -17.81 -5.65 -24.63
N VAL A 764 -18.52 -6.51 -23.93
CA VAL A 764 -18.07 -7.87 -23.62
C VAL A 764 -18.05 -8.74 -24.88
N ASN A 765 -19.12 -8.72 -25.68
CA ASN A 765 -19.23 -9.57 -26.86
C ASN A 765 -18.19 -9.23 -27.94
N THR A 766 -17.83 -7.96 -28.06
CA THR A 766 -16.77 -7.49 -28.98
C THR A 766 -15.35 -7.64 -28.42
N GLY A 767 -15.22 -8.13 -27.18
CA GLY A 767 -13.91 -8.28 -26.50
C GLY A 767 -13.28 -6.95 -26.09
N LEU A 768 -14.02 -5.84 -26.17
CA LEU A 768 -13.57 -4.54 -25.69
C LEU A 768 -13.39 -4.57 -24.15
N VAL A 769 -14.40 -5.07 -23.44
CA VAL A 769 -14.33 -5.34 -22.00
C VAL A 769 -14.16 -6.84 -21.79
N LYS A 770 -13.11 -7.24 -21.10
CA LYS A 770 -12.81 -8.66 -20.84
C LYS A 770 -13.17 -9.10 -19.42
N GLY A 771 -13.43 -8.15 -18.51
CA GLY A 771 -13.55 -8.43 -17.08
C GLY A 771 -12.23 -8.87 -16.46
N ASP A 772 -12.28 -9.11 -15.18
CA ASP A 772 -11.20 -9.71 -14.40
C ASP A 772 -11.81 -10.72 -13.44
N SER A 773 -11.17 -11.91 -13.33
CA SER A 773 -11.59 -12.96 -12.40
C SER A 773 -13.09 -13.29 -12.45
N ASN A 774 -13.67 -13.29 -13.65
CA ASN A 774 -15.10 -13.51 -13.91
C ASN A 774 -16.05 -12.40 -13.40
N LEU A 775 -15.53 -11.16 -13.22
CA LEU A 775 -16.31 -9.99 -12.82
C LEU A 775 -16.06 -8.82 -13.78
N LEU A 776 -17.07 -7.97 -13.95
CA LEU A 776 -17.02 -6.78 -14.81
C LEU A 776 -16.74 -5.50 -14.04
N TYR A 777 -17.07 -5.49 -12.74
CA TYR A 777 -16.99 -4.32 -11.85
C TYR A 777 -17.67 -3.07 -12.42
N PRO A 778 -18.93 -3.12 -12.81
CA PRO A 778 -19.59 -2.05 -13.57
C PRO A 778 -19.64 -0.72 -12.81
N LYS A 779 -19.71 -0.76 -11.48
CA LYS A 779 -19.75 0.42 -10.61
C LYS A 779 -18.35 0.92 -10.20
N GLY A 780 -17.30 0.13 -10.41
CA GLY A 780 -15.92 0.54 -10.16
C GLY A 780 -15.49 1.67 -11.08
N THR A 781 -14.60 2.53 -10.60
CA THR A 781 -14.02 3.63 -11.40
C THR A 781 -12.94 3.10 -12.34
N ALA A 782 -12.90 3.61 -13.56
CA ALA A 782 -11.89 3.23 -14.53
C ALA A 782 -10.59 4.02 -14.32
N THR A 783 -9.48 3.30 -14.23
CA THR A 783 -8.14 3.88 -14.17
C THR A 783 -7.64 4.33 -15.55
N ARG A 784 -6.59 5.14 -15.56
CA ARG A 784 -5.96 5.59 -16.82
C ARG A 784 -5.34 4.44 -17.60
N ALA A 785 -4.77 3.43 -16.92
CA ALA A 785 -4.25 2.22 -17.54
C ALA A 785 -5.36 1.38 -18.20
N GLU A 786 -6.49 1.19 -17.51
CA GLU A 786 -7.65 0.48 -18.08
C GLU A 786 -8.24 1.21 -19.28
N LEU A 787 -8.31 2.54 -19.22
CA LEU A 787 -8.74 3.34 -20.35
C LEU A 787 -7.79 3.20 -21.53
N ALA A 788 -6.46 3.23 -21.32
CA ALA A 788 -5.48 3.00 -22.38
C ALA A 788 -5.67 1.64 -23.05
N ALA A 789 -5.91 0.59 -22.26
CA ALA A 789 -6.19 -0.74 -22.76
C ALA A 789 -7.51 -0.83 -23.58
N LEU A 790 -8.55 -0.12 -23.12
CA LEU A 790 -9.81 -0.04 -23.89
C LEU A 790 -9.62 0.72 -25.22
N LEU A 791 -8.92 1.84 -25.20
CA LEU A 791 -8.62 2.63 -26.39
C LEU A 791 -7.80 1.83 -27.42
N HIS A 792 -6.77 1.13 -26.94
CA HIS A 792 -5.95 0.29 -27.79
C HIS A 792 -6.78 -0.80 -28.48
N ARG A 793 -7.57 -1.56 -27.71
CA ARG A 793 -8.46 -2.59 -28.25
C ARG A 793 -9.50 -2.01 -29.21
N PHE A 794 -10.06 -0.84 -28.87
CA PHE A 794 -11.09 -0.21 -29.71
C PHE A 794 -10.53 0.20 -31.07
N VAL A 795 -9.32 0.74 -31.10
CA VAL A 795 -8.66 1.20 -32.34
C VAL A 795 -8.14 0.02 -33.15
N GLU A 796 -7.50 -1.00 -32.52
CA GLU A 796 -6.90 -2.13 -33.23
C GLU A 796 -7.91 -3.17 -33.71
N ASN A 797 -8.94 -3.47 -32.92
CA ASN A 797 -9.94 -4.46 -33.33
C ASN A 797 -10.76 -3.98 -34.52
N GLY A 798 -10.50 -2.75 -35.01
CA GLY A 798 -11.11 -2.22 -36.20
C GLY A 798 -12.58 -2.50 -36.21
N MET A 799 -13.31 -1.99 -35.22
CA MET A 799 -14.76 -2.10 -35.24
C MET A 799 -15.26 -1.42 -36.50
N LYS A 800 -15.37 -2.22 -37.54
CA LYS A 800 -15.87 -1.82 -38.87
C LYS A 800 -17.34 -2.10 -38.98
#